data_6183422f00ac452a7b4e03d4589b3ff3
#
_entry.id   6183422f00ac452a7b4e03d4589b3ff3
#
_cell.length_a   1.000
_cell.length_b   1.000
_cell.length_c   1.000
_cell.angle_alpha   90.00
_cell.angle_beta   90.00
_cell.angle_gamma   90.00
#
_symmetry.space_group_name_H-M   'P 1'
#
loop_
_entity.id
_entity.type
_entity.pdbx_description
1 polymer ?
#
loop_
_entity_poly.entity_id
_entity_poly.type
_entity_poly.pdbx_seq_one_letter_code
_entity_poly.pdbx_strand_id
1 'polypeptide(L)'
;MSDIIHLLPDSVANQIAAGEVIQRPASVIKELVENAIDAEAQEIHVLVTDAGKTCIQVIDDGKGMSETDARLAFERHATSKIRQAADLFALRTMGFRGEALASVAAVAEVELKTRMANEELGTRIVIAGSKVESQEAVSCPKGSNFSIKNLFFNIPARRKFLKANSTELSNILTEFERIALVHPEVAFYLYSNDTELFNLPAMPLRQRILAVFGKKLNQHLLSVDVDTTMVKVSGFVAKPETARKKGAHQYFFVNGRYMRHPYFHKAVMDAYEQLIPAGEQISYFIYFDVDPANIDVNIHPTKTEIKLENEQAIWQIVSAAVKESLGKFNAVPSIDFDTEGMPDIPAFDQTRPIEPPKVHYNSDFNPFKTSSASSYSGGGSYSRPKVDWEGLYDGLEKASKMNTPMEEEPFVDETDWTSAPASVDMSEERTPYVQETETVSSPSASLYTNEPAVEKGAQHFQFKGRFILTSVKSGLMLIDQHRAHIRVLFERYMNQIRQKQGVSQGVLFPEIVQLPASEAAVLESIMEDFSAVGFELTPLGGGSYAINGIPSGIEGLNPVELVRNMVHTAMEKGNDVKEEVQTMLALTLAKAAAIVYGQVLSNEEMANLVDNLFACPTPNYTPDGRTVLSTIKEEDIEKLFAR
;
A
#
# COMPACT_ATOMS: atom_id res chain seq x y z
N MET A 1 42.31 18.70 42.79
CA MET A 1 41.11 18.56 41.93
C MET A 1 41.07 17.12 41.51
N SER A 2 39.99 16.39 41.78
CA SER A 2 39.86 15.00 41.30
C SER A 2 39.61 15.04 39.80
N ASP A 3 40.26 14.15 39.06
CA ASP A 3 40.08 14.02 37.61
C ASP A 3 38.62 13.69 37.30
N ILE A 4 38.03 14.50 36.40
CA ILE A 4 36.60 14.41 36.04
C ILE A 4 36.39 13.35 34.93
N ILE A 5 37.44 13.09 34.14
CA ILE A 5 37.39 12.17 32.99
C ILE A 5 37.77 10.77 33.48
N HIS A 6 36.86 9.80 33.31
CA HIS A 6 37.10 8.39 33.65
C HIS A 6 36.92 7.50 32.43
N LEU A 7 37.72 6.45 32.34
CA LEU A 7 37.53 5.39 31.35
C LEU A 7 36.27 4.59 31.71
N LEU A 8 35.36 4.43 30.74
CA LEU A 8 34.17 3.63 30.95
C LEU A 8 34.51 2.14 31.03
N PRO A 9 33.82 1.36 31.88
CA PRO A 9 33.90 -0.09 31.83
C PRO A 9 33.53 -0.62 30.44
N ASP A 10 34.21 -1.68 29.98
CA ASP A 10 33.99 -2.26 28.64
C ASP A 10 32.52 -2.62 28.37
N SER A 11 31.81 -3.11 29.38
CA SER A 11 30.40 -3.44 29.26
C SER A 11 29.51 -2.21 28.91
N VAL A 12 29.83 -1.06 29.52
CA VAL A 12 29.09 0.21 29.25
C VAL A 12 29.49 0.77 27.89
N ALA A 13 30.79 0.75 27.57
CA ALA A 13 31.27 1.18 26.25
C ALA A 13 30.66 0.32 25.12
N ASN A 14 30.55 -1.00 25.35
CA ASN A 14 29.92 -1.92 24.41
C ASN A 14 28.41 -1.63 24.23
N GLN A 15 27.69 -1.33 25.31
CA GLN A 15 26.26 -0.97 25.22
C GLN A 15 26.01 0.36 24.49
N ILE A 16 26.89 1.36 24.66
CA ILE A 16 26.82 2.64 23.95
C ILE A 16 27.02 2.41 22.45
N ALA A 17 28.12 1.75 22.08
CA ALA A 17 28.43 1.45 20.69
C ALA A 17 27.40 0.53 20.02
N ALA A 18 26.90 -0.48 20.74
CA ALA A 18 25.80 -1.31 20.26
C ALA A 18 24.54 -0.48 19.89
N GLY A 19 24.36 0.66 20.55
CA GLY A 19 23.25 1.55 20.28
C GLY A 19 23.30 2.29 18.97
N GLU A 20 24.45 2.44 18.40
CA GLU A 20 24.63 3.06 17.07
C GLU A 20 24.38 2.05 15.95
N VAL A 21 24.67 0.77 16.19
CA VAL A 21 24.55 -0.31 15.19
C VAL A 21 23.19 -1.00 15.30
N ILE A 22 22.77 -1.42 16.49
CA ILE A 22 21.55 -2.19 16.73
C ILE A 22 20.50 -1.29 17.37
N GLN A 23 19.61 -0.77 16.56
CA GLN A 23 18.50 0.09 17.00
C GLN A 23 17.19 -0.67 17.15
N ARG A 24 16.96 -1.73 16.34
CA ARG A 24 15.71 -2.48 16.20
C ARG A 24 15.98 -3.94 15.88
N PRO A 25 14.96 -4.83 16.02
CA PRO A 25 15.05 -6.22 15.55
C PRO A 25 15.46 -6.33 14.07
N ALA A 26 14.93 -5.47 13.20
CA ALA A 26 15.29 -5.42 11.77
C ALA A 26 16.78 -5.20 11.54
N SER A 27 17.48 -4.41 12.39
CA SER A 27 18.93 -4.21 12.29
C SER A 27 19.71 -5.50 12.57
N VAL A 28 19.24 -6.30 13.53
CA VAL A 28 19.86 -7.60 13.84
C VAL A 28 19.73 -8.55 12.65
N ILE A 29 18.53 -8.67 12.08
CA ILE A 29 18.26 -9.54 10.93
C ILE A 29 19.12 -9.11 9.74
N LYS A 30 19.15 -7.80 9.44
CA LYS A 30 19.99 -7.25 8.38
C LYS A 30 21.44 -7.70 8.51
N GLU A 31 22.08 -7.45 9.66
CA GLU A 31 23.49 -7.78 9.85
C GLU A 31 23.75 -9.30 9.83
N LEU A 32 22.85 -10.13 10.37
CA LEU A 32 23.01 -11.59 10.35
C LEU A 32 22.84 -12.17 8.95
N VAL A 33 21.85 -11.71 8.19
CA VAL A 33 21.60 -12.18 6.82
C VAL A 33 22.72 -11.69 5.89
N GLU A 34 23.20 -10.45 6.03
CA GLU A 34 24.38 -9.96 5.30
C GLU A 34 25.63 -10.81 5.61
N ASN A 35 25.82 -11.24 6.85
CA ASN A 35 26.92 -12.12 7.23
C ASN A 35 26.77 -13.53 6.62
N ALA A 36 25.55 -14.07 6.54
CA ALA A 36 25.29 -15.36 5.89
C ALA A 36 25.60 -15.31 4.39
N ILE A 37 25.24 -14.21 3.70
CA ILE A 37 25.59 -13.98 2.30
C ILE A 37 27.11 -13.89 2.12
N ASP A 38 27.78 -13.11 2.97
CA ASP A 38 29.25 -13.00 2.94
C ASP A 38 29.96 -14.34 3.27
N ALA A 39 29.27 -15.28 3.96
CA ALA A 39 29.71 -16.65 4.20
C ALA A 39 29.37 -17.59 3.01
N GLU A 40 28.91 -17.04 1.88
CA GLU A 40 28.54 -17.80 0.65
C GLU A 40 27.42 -18.82 0.88
N ALA A 41 26.46 -18.50 1.73
CA ALA A 41 25.28 -19.32 1.93
C ALA A 41 24.42 -19.38 0.64
N GLN A 42 23.86 -20.56 0.36
CA GLN A 42 22.93 -20.79 -0.73
C GLN A 42 21.49 -20.77 -0.23
N GLU A 43 21.27 -21.03 1.03
CA GLU A 43 19.98 -21.11 1.66
C GLU A 43 20.01 -20.43 3.05
N ILE A 44 19.06 -19.50 3.28
CA ILE A 44 18.98 -18.73 4.52
C ILE A 44 17.55 -18.77 5.05
N HIS A 45 17.40 -19.26 6.30
CA HIS A 45 16.13 -19.27 7.02
C HIS A 45 16.15 -18.23 8.13
N VAL A 46 15.14 -17.38 8.17
CA VAL A 46 14.93 -16.40 9.23
C VAL A 46 13.63 -16.73 9.97
N LEU A 47 13.73 -17.00 11.27
CA LEU A 47 12.60 -17.29 12.14
C LEU A 47 12.48 -16.18 13.18
N VAL A 48 11.29 -15.62 13.31
CA VAL A 48 11.04 -14.47 14.18
C VAL A 48 9.87 -14.76 15.10
N THR A 49 10.06 -14.58 16.41
CA THR A 49 9.01 -14.69 17.42
C THR A 49 8.73 -13.31 18.03
N ASP A 50 7.46 -12.92 18.13
CA ASP A 50 7.01 -11.62 18.64
C ASP A 50 7.69 -10.43 17.95
N ALA A 51 7.79 -10.48 16.61
CA ALA A 51 8.47 -9.47 15.79
C ALA A 51 9.94 -9.23 16.23
N GLY A 52 10.62 -10.29 16.67
CA GLY A 52 12.02 -10.25 17.08
C GLY A 52 12.29 -9.72 18.50
N LYS A 53 11.25 -9.49 19.29
CA LYS A 53 11.41 -9.08 20.70
C LYS A 53 11.78 -10.25 21.59
N THR A 54 11.19 -11.43 21.33
CA THR A 54 11.43 -12.65 22.08
C THR A 54 12.59 -13.44 21.48
N CYS A 55 12.54 -13.72 20.18
CA CYS A 55 13.58 -14.49 19.49
C CYS A 55 13.73 -14.07 18.03
N ILE A 56 14.97 -13.98 17.58
CA ILE A 56 15.36 -13.91 16.17
C ILE A 56 16.31 -15.08 15.93
N GLN A 57 16.01 -15.95 15.00
CA GLN A 57 16.90 -17.03 14.61
C GLN A 57 17.22 -16.92 13.12
N VAL A 58 18.51 -17.00 12.78
CA VAL A 58 18.99 -17.00 11.40
C VAL A 58 19.85 -18.25 11.21
N ILE A 59 19.48 -19.07 10.25
CA ILE A 59 20.13 -20.34 9.92
C ILE A 59 20.63 -20.23 8.48
N ASP A 60 21.92 -20.51 8.27
CA ASP A 60 22.54 -20.52 6.96
C ASP A 60 23.34 -21.82 6.74
N ASP A 61 23.52 -22.20 5.48
CA ASP A 61 24.33 -23.33 5.01
C ASP A 61 25.73 -22.89 4.53
N GLY A 62 26.17 -21.71 4.92
CA GLY A 62 27.43 -21.10 4.51
C GLY A 62 28.70 -21.88 4.94
N LYS A 63 29.83 -21.18 4.93
CA LYS A 63 31.15 -21.80 5.27
C LYS A 63 31.22 -22.31 6.69
N GLY A 64 30.44 -21.72 7.61
CA GLY A 64 30.58 -21.95 9.05
C GLY A 64 31.85 -21.32 9.64
N MET A 65 32.13 -21.61 10.91
CA MET A 65 33.29 -21.09 11.64
C MET A 65 33.96 -22.19 12.42
N SER A 66 35.30 -22.10 12.57
CA SER A 66 36.08 -22.94 13.50
C SER A 66 35.74 -22.57 14.95
N GLU A 67 36.11 -23.43 15.90
CA GLU A 67 35.92 -23.17 17.34
C GLU A 67 36.54 -21.83 17.77
N THR A 68 37.71 -21.50 17.26
CA THR A 68 38.43 -20.26 17.59
C THR A 68 37.75 -19.05 16.92
N ASP A 69 37.40 -19.16 15.65
CA ASP A 69 36.74 -18.07 14.91
C ASP A 69 35.34 -17.77 15.45
N ALA A 70 34.59 -18.80 15.85
CA ALA A 70 33.27 -18.65 16.46
C ALA A 70 33.31 -17.81 17.74
N ARG A 71 34.38 -17.93 18.53
CA ARG A 71 34.59 -17.07 19.71
C ARG A 71 35.05 -15.68 19.33
N LEU A 72 36.04 -15.56 18.42
CA LEU A 72 36.60 -14.29 18.00
C LEU A 72 35.57 -13.41 17.27
N ALA A 73 34.58 -14.01 16.60
CA ALA A 73 33.54 -13.30 15.89
C ALA A 73 32.71 -12.34 16.79
N PHE A 74 32.70 -12.55 18.09
CA PHE A 74 32.06 -11.69 19.09
C PHE A 74 32.97 -10.65 19.74
N GLU A 75 34.26 -10.65 19.39
CA GLU A 75 35.18 -9.61 19.82
C GLU A 75 35.06 -8.37 18.89
N ARG A 76 35.29 -7.19 19.47
CA ARG A 76 35.26 -5.94 18.70
C ARG A 76 36.44 -5.87 17.75
N HIS A 77 36.19 -5.32 16.57
CA HIS A 77 37.18 -5.17 15.51
C HIS A 77 37.73 -6.49 14.95
N ALA A 78 37.11 -7.62 15.29
CA ALA A 78 37.43 -8.91 14.70
C ALA A 78 36.65 -9.10 13.41
N THR A 79 37.35 -9.21 12.28
CA THR A 79 36.75 -9.40 10.96
C THR A 79 37.65 -10.26 10.08
N SER A 80 37.03 -11.11 9.26
CA SER A 80 37.70 -11.89 8.22
C SER A 80 37.79 -11.15 6.87
N LYS A 81 37.13 -9.95 6.74
CA LYS A 81 36.80 -9.32 5.47
C LYS A 81 37.78 -8.25 5.02
N ILE A 82 38.51 -7.63 5.98
CA ILE A 82 39.55 -6.62 5.72
C ILE A 82 40.77 -6.91 6.56
N ARG A 83 41.96 -6.64 6.06
CA ARG A 83 43.25 -6.81 6.77
C ARG A 83 44.08 -5.55 6.80
N GLN A 84 43.92 -4.68 5.85
CA GLN A 84 44.68 -3.42 5.70
C GLN A 84 43.75 -2.27 5.26
N ALA A 85 44.23 -1.04 5.51
CA ALA A 85 43.45 0.16 5.18
C ALA A 85 43.10 0.27 3.69
N ALA A 86 43.95 -0.27 2.80
CA ALA A 86 43.69 -0.30 1.37
C ALA A 86 42.43 -1.10 0.98
N ASP A 87 42.08 -2.15 1.75
CA ASP A 87 40.91 -3.00 1.51
C ASP A 87 39.60 -2.20 1.66
N LEU A 88 39.61 -1.09 2.39
CA LEU A 88 38.45 -0.20 2.55
C LEU A 88 38.00 0.45 1.22
N PHE A 89 38.91 0.62 0.29
CA PHE A 89 38.63 1.19 -1.05
C PHE A 89 38.25 0.15 -2.10
N ALA A 90 38.26 -1.14 -1.73
CA ALA A 90 37.93 -2.24 -2.62
C ALA A 90 36.85 -3.16 -2.02
N LEU A 91 35.97 -2.62 -1.18
CA LEU A 91 34.95 -3.38 -0.46
C LEU A 91 33.90 -3.98 -1.41
N ARG A 92 33.86 -5.31 -1.45
CA ARG A 92 32.78 -6.07 -2.12
C ARG A 92 31.88 -6.82 -1.14
N THR A 93 32.29 -6.99 0.12
CA THR A 93 31.50 -7.66 1.17
C THR A 93 30.46 -6.71 1.77
N MET A 94 29.34 -7.23 2.25
CA MET A 94 28.26 -6.45 2.85
C MET A 94 28.69 -5.89 4.23
N GLY A 95 29.33 -6.68 5.07
CA GLY A 95 29.91 -6.27 6.33
C GLY A 95 31.43 -6.08 6.24
N PHE A 96 32.05 -5.22 7.06
CA PHE A 96 33.50 -5.04 7.11
C PHE A 96 34.04 -4.59 8.49
N ARG A 97 33.22 -3.95 9.34
CA ARG A 97 33.67 -3.29 10.57
C ARG A 97 34.04 -4.24 11.70
N GLY A 98 33.54 -5.49 11.73
CA GLY A 98 33.72 -6.43 12.82
C GLY A 98 33.10 -5.98 14.15
N GLU A 99 31.98 -5.28 14.11
CA GLU A 99 31.31 -4.73 15.29
C GLU A 99 29.88 -5.24 15.47
N ALA A 100 29.24 -5.81 14.43
CA ALA A 100 27.84 -6.18 14.46
C ALA A 100 27.55 -7.28 15.49
N LEU A 101 28.27 -8.41 15.46
CA LEU A 101 28.06 -9.53 16.39
C LEU A 101 28.39 -9.15 17.81
N ALA A 102 29.50 -8.40 18.03
CA ALA A 102 29.85 -7.86 19.34
C ALA A 102 28.74 -6.93 19.90
N SER A 103 28.14 -6.10 19.02
CA SER A 103 27.04 -5.21 19.39
C SER A 103 25.76 -5.98 19.73
N VAL A 104 25.43 -7.04 18.97
CA VAL A 104 24.28 -7.90 19.28
C VAL A 104 24.49 -8.60 20.63
N ALA A 105 25.67 -9.20 20.87
CA ALA A 105 26.00 -9.90 22.11
C ALA A 105 26.01 -8.97 23.34
N ALA A 106 26.25 -7.67 23.15
CA ALA A 106 26.22 -6.70 24.25
C ALA A 106 24.80 -6.41 24.74
N VAL A 107 23.76 -6.58 23.88
CA VAL A 107 22.38 -6.16 24.17
C VAL A 107 21.37 -7.30 24.15
N ALA A 108 21.80 -8.53 23.88
CA ALA A 108 20.94 -9.71 23.78
C ALA A 108 21.62 -10.96 24.37
N GLU A 109 20.87 -12.02 24.54
CA GLU A 109 21.34 -13.37 24.76
C GLU A 109 21.52 -14.04 23.40
N VAL A 110 22.74 -14.48 23.10
CA VAL A 110 23.11 -15.07 21.80
C VAL A 110 23.51 -16.51 21.98
N GLU A 111 22.90 -17.40 21.23
CA GLU A 111 23.32 -18.78 21.05
C GLU A 111 23.75 -18.97 19.60
N LEU A 112 25.01 -19.33 19.39
CA LEU A 112 25.56 -19.70 18.08
C LEU A 112 25.85 -21.19 18.05
N LYS A 113 25.40 -21.87 16.99
CA LYS A 113 25.87 -23.22 16.62
C LYS A 113 26.45 -23.13 15.23
N THR A 114 27.70 -23.52 15.05
CA THR A 114 28.37 -23.43 13.76
C THR A 114 29.30 -24.60 13.52
N ARG A 115 29.43 -24.97 12.24
CA ARG A 115 30.32 -26.06 11.83
C ARG A 115 30.88 -25.81 10.43
N MET A 116 32.17 -26.01 10.26
CA MET A 116 32.81 -26.01 8.94
C MET A 116 32.57 -27.34 8.23
N ALA A 117 32.65 -27.33 6.88
CA ALA A 117 32.40 -28.51 6.07
C ALA A 117 33.36 -29.68 6.31
N ASN A 118 34.59 -29.38 6.74
CA ASN A 118 35.66 -30.33 7.00
C ASN A 118 35.71 -30.83 8.45
N GLU A 119 34.83 -30.39 9.33
CA GLU A 119 34.76 -30.77 10.73
C GLU A 119 33.60 -31.74 10.99
N GLU A 120 33.79 -32.74 11.84
CA GLU A 120 32.74 -33.70 12.22
C GLU A 120 31.80 -33.12 13.29
N LEU A 121 32.36 -32.37 14.24
CA LEU A 121 31.63 -31.70 15.30
C LEU A 121 31.69 -30.19 15.10
N GLY A 122 30.61 -29.52 15.39
CA GLY A 122 30.54 -28.07 15.43
C GLY A 122 30.73 -27.54 16.84
N THR A 123 30.67 -26.23 16.96
CA THR A 123 30.80 -25.48 18.22
C THR A 123 29.49 -24.79 18.55
N ARG A 124 29.08 -24.94 19.82
CA ARG A 124 28.01 -24.16 20.43
C ARG A 124 28.58 -23.15 21.38
N ILE A 125 28.23 -21.88 21.21
CA ILE A 125 28.63 -20.79 22.11
C ILE A 125 27.38 -20.09 22.62
N VAL A 126 27.32 -19.81 23.91
CA VAL A 126 26.30 -19.00 24.56
C VAL A 126 26.94 -17.76 25.18
N ILE A 127 26.38 -16.60 24.82
CA ILE A 127 26.89 -15.28 25.26
C ILE A 127 25.69 -14.44 25.73
N ALA A 128 25.85 -13.83 26.92
CA ALA A 128 24.88 -12.87 27.42
C ALA A 128 25.58 -11.59 27.93
N GLY A 129 25.14 -10.42 27.41
CA GLY A 129 25.71 -9.13 27.82
C GLY A 129 27.23 -9.03 27.66
N SER A 130 27.77 -9.47 26.52
CA SER A 130 29.20 -9.55 26.18
C SER A 130 30.00 -10.54 27.00
N LYS A 131 29.37 -11.44 27.76
CA LYS A 131 30.07 -12.47 28.53
C LYS A 131 29.78 -13.84 27.96
N VAL A 132 30.84 -14.62 27.68
CA VAL A 132 30.70 -16.01 27.26
C VAL A 132 30.32 -16.84 28.48
N GLU A 133 29.16 -17.50 28.40
CA GLU A 133 28.66 -18.38 29.48
C GLU A 133 29.11 -19.83 29.29
N SER A 134 29.05 -20.33 28.05
CA SER A 134 29.48 -21.68 27.71
C SER A 134 30.02 -21.75 26.29
N GLN A 135 30.98 -22.68 26.09
CA GLN A 135 31.46 -23.10 24.78
C GLN A 135 31.66 -24.61 24.81
N GLU A 136 31.02 -25.33 23.92
CA GLU A 136 30.99 -26.78 23.90
C GLU A 136 30.92 -27.33 22.49
N ALA A 137 31.44 -28.54 22.27
CA ALA A 137 31.31 -29.25 21.01
C ALA A 137 29.88 -29.79 20.87
N VAL A 138 29.29 -29.64 19.70
CA VAL A 138 27.92 -30.08 19.42
C VAL A 138 27.80 -30.66 18.01
N SER A 139 26.91 -31.63 17.83
CA SER A 139 26.53 -32.06 16.49
C SER A 139 25.55 -31.08 15.88
N CYS A 140 25.93 -30.44 14.78
CA CYS A 140 25.08 -29.53 14.03
C CYS A 140 25.36 -29.61 12.52
N PRO A 141 24.43 -29.17 11.65
CA PRO A 141 24.66 -29.06 10.23
C PRO A 141 25.82 -28.13 9.89
N LYS A 142 26.36 -28.22 8.67
CA LYS A 142 27.31 -27.23 8.14
C LYS A 142 26.63 -25.86 8.07
N GLY A 143 27.42 -24.79 8.31
CA GLY A 143 26.93 -23.41 8.28
C GLY A 143 26.83 -22.83 9.69
N SER A 144 25.94 -21.84 9.87
CA SER A 144 25.77 -21.20 11.18
C SER A 144 24.28 -21.05 11.53
N ASN A 145 23.99 -21.17 12.81
CA ASN A 145 22.67 -20.97 13.38
C ASN A 145 22.80 -20.01 14.56
N PHE A 146 22.37 -18.79 14.35
CA PHE A 146 22.30 -17.74 15.35
C PHE A 146 20.93 -17.66 15.95
N SER A 147 20.80 -17.78 17.26
CA SER A 147 19.57 -17.54 18.01
C SER A 147 19.78 -16.38 18.97
N ILE A 148 19.12 -15.26 18.67
CA ILE A 148 19.19 -14.02 19.44
C ILE A 148 17.91 -13.92 20.27
N LYS A 149 18.05 -13.99 21.59
CA LYS A 149 16.92 -13.99 22.53
C LYS A 149 16.92 -12.73 23.38
N ASN A 150 15.74 -12.32 23.81
CA ASN A 150 15.54 -11.23 24.77
C ASN A 150 16.26 -9.92 24.40
N LEU A 151 16.11 -9.46 23.14
CA LEU A 151 16.75 -8.23 22.66
C LEU A 151 16.48 -7.05 23.62
N PHE A 152 17.56 -6.34 24.00
CA PHE A 152 17.56 -5.24 24.97
C PHE A 152 17.18 -5.65 26.41
N PHE A 153 17.42 -6.91 26.81
CA PHE A 153 17.11 -7.39 28.16
C PHE A 153 17.80 -6.55 29.25
N ASN A 154 19.00 -6.08 28.97
CA ASN A 154 19.85 -5.29 29.89
C ASN A 154 19.73 -3.76 29.68
N ILE A 155 18.88 -3.30 28.77
CA ILE A 155 18.63 -1.87 28.50
C ILE A 155 17.11 -1.61 28.51
N PRO A 156 16.46 -1.51 29.71
CA PRO A 156 15.02 -1.38 29.82
C PRO A 156 14.43 -0.17 29.08
N ALA A 157 15.18 0.94 29.00
CA ALA A 157 14.77 2.12 28.26
C ALA A 157 14.56 1.80 26.78
N ARG A 158 15.53 1.15 26.11
CA ARG A 158 15.40 0.76 24.70
C ARG A 158 14.29 -0.24 24.45
N ARG A 159 14.13 -1.22 25.37
CA ARG A 159 13.04 -2.19 25.26
C ARG A 159 11.66 -1.52 25.26
N LYS A 160 11.49 -0.43 26.01
CA LYS A 160 10.26 0.38 26.02
C LYS A 160 10.05 1.19 24.73
N PHE A 161 11.12 1.53 24.02
CA PHE A 161 11.05 2.25 22.74
C PHE A 161 10.78 1.34 21.53
N LEU A 162 10.75 0.01 21.70
CA LEU A 162 10.32 -0.90 20.65
C LEU A 162 8.83 -0.66 20.36
N LYS A 163 8.52 -0.53 19.07
CA LYS A 163 7.18 -0.28 18.58
C LYS A 163 6.25 -1.49 18.74
N ALA A 164 5.00 -1.36 18.31
CA ALA A 164 4.07 -2.49 18.23
C ALA A 164 4.64 -3.64 17.37
N ASN A 165 4.22 -4.89 17.64
CA ASN A 165 4.74 -6.05 16.92
C ASN A 165 4.53 -5.94 15.40
N SER A 166 3.39 -5.42 14.96
CA SER A 166 3.11 -5.17 13.54
C SER A 166 4.11 -4.22 12.89
N THR A 167 4.45 -3.12 13.56
CA THR A 167 5.42 -2.15 13.05
C THR A 167 6.84 -2.72 13.00
N GLU A 168 7.28 -3.45 14.05
CA GLU A 168 8.60 -4.07 14.04
C GLU A 168 8.68 -5.19 12.99
N LEU A 169 7.60 -5.96 12.81
CA LEU A 169 7.52 -6.97 11.75
C LEU A 169 7.59 -6.34 10.37
N SER A 170 6.87 -5.24 10.12
CA SER A 170 6.94 -4.50 8.85
C SER A 170 8.36 -3.99 8.56
N ASN A 171 9.08 -3.49 9.57
CA ASN A 171 10.48 -3.09 9.42
C ASN A 171 11.38 -4.28 9.07
N ILE A 172 11.16 -5.45 9.70
CA ILE A 172 11.89 -6.69 9.41
C ILE A 172 11.65 -7.11 7.96
N LEU A 173 10.39 -7.14 7.53
CA LEU A 173 10.00 -7.51 6.16
C LEU A 173 10.64 -6.56 5.14
N THR A 174 10.63 -5.26 5.40
CA THR A 174 11.24 -4.26 4.51
C THR A 174 12.76 -4.47 4.34
N GLU A 175 13.50 -4.76 5.42
CA GLU A 175 14.93 -5.04 5.31
C GLU A 175 15.21 -6.39 4.63
N PHE A 176 14.39 -7.41 4.93
CA PHE A 176 14.47 -8.71 4.29
C PHE A 176 14.19 -8.63 2.77
N GLU A 177 13.15 -7.91 2.37
CA GLU A 177 12.82 -7.66 0.96
C GLU A 177 13.99 -7.00 0.21
N ARG A 178 14.64 -5.99 0.83
CA ARG A 178 15.81 -5.32 0.25
C ARG A 178 16.96 -6.28 -0.02
N ILE A 179 17.26 -7.16 0.93
CA ILE A 179 18.34 -8.14 0.77
C ILE A 179 17.97 -9.21 -0.25
N ALA A 180 16.74 -9.73 -0.20
CA ALA A 180 16.26 -10.75 -1.11
C ALA A 180 16.20 -10.28 -2.57
N LEU A 181 16.01 -8.97 -2.82
CA LEU A 181 16.04 -8.39 -4.17
C LEU A 181 17.45 -8.29 -4.73
N VAL A 182 18.46 -8.13 -3.88
CA VAL A 182 19.85 -8.01 -4.30
C VAL A 182 20.46 -9.37 -4.65
N HIS A 183 20.04 -10.41 -3.95
CA HIS A 183 20.59 -11.76 -4.05
C HIS A 183 19.54 -12.77 -4.55
N PRO A 184 19.08 -12.65 -5.82
CA PRO A 184 18.10 -13.57 -6.37
C PRO A 184 18.62 -15.01 -6.52
N GLU A 185 19.93 -15.20 -6.49
CA GLU A 185 20.63 -16.49 -6.56
C GLU A 185 20.59 -17.28 -5.25
N VAL A 186 20.31 -16.63 -4.11
CA VAL A 186 20.19 -17.25 -2.78
C VAL A 186 18.73 -17.58 -2.49
N ALA A 187 18.46 -18.74 -1.89
CA ALA A 187 17.13 -19.09 -1.40
C ALA A 187 16.89 -18.47 -0.02
N PHE A 188 15.76 -17.76 0.14
CA PHE A 188 15.38 -17.10 1.37
C PHE A 188 14.03 -17.55 1.88
N TYR A 189 13.97 -17.87 3.16
CA TYR A 189 12.75 -18.24 3.87
C TYR A 189 12.58 -17.38 5.10
N LEU A 190 11.36 -16.88 5.33
CA LEU A 190 11.06 -16.09 6.52
C LEU A 190 9.78 -16.59 7.17
N TYR A 191 9.88 -16.88 8.47
CA TYR A 191 8.79 -17.35 9.32
C TYR A 191 8.55 -16.37 10.45
N SER A 192 7.29 -16.10 10.78
CA SER A 192 6.90 -15.30 11.94
C SER A 192 5.86 -16.06 12.76
N ASN A 193 6.17 -16.33 14.04
CA ASN A 193 5.33 -17.13 14.92
C ASN A 193 4.85 -18.43 14.25
N ASP A 194 5.79 -19.19 13.67
CA ASP A 194 5.57 -20.45 12.93
C ASP A 194 4.79 -20.32 11.61
N THR A 195 4.39 -19.12 11.21
CA THR A 195 3.73 -18.87 9.92
C THR A 195 4.78 -18.49 8.88
N GLU A 196 4.75 -19.17 7.71
CA GLU A 196 5.61 -18.83 6.57
C GLU A 196 5.10 -17.53 5.91
N LEU A 197 5.95 -16.49 5.92
CA LEU A 197 5.67 -15.22 5.26
C LEU A 197 6.33 -15.10 3.89
N PHE A 198 7.54 -15.62 3.74
CA PHE A 198 8.26 -15.66 2.49
C PHE A 198 8.87 -17.04 2.23
N ASN A 199 8.69 -17.50 0.99
CA ASN A 199 9.33 -18.67 0.42
C ASN A 199 9.87 -18.27 -0.96
N LEU A 200 11.14 -17.93 -0.99
CA LEU A 200 11.82 -17.35 -2.14
C LEU A 200 12.99 -18.24 -2.58
N PRO A 201 12.77 -19.33 -3.32
CA PRO A 201 13.85 -20.17 -3.85
C PRO A 201 14.76 -19.36 -4.79
N ALA A 202 15.96 -19.84 -5.08
CA ALA A 202 16.85 -19.22 -6.06
C ALA A 202 16.13 -19.10 -7.42
N MET A 203 16.09 -17.89 -7.98
CA MET A 203 15.35 -17.59 -9.21
C MET A 203 15.91 -16.35 -9.91
N PRO A 204 15.60 -16.15 -11.21
CA PRO A 204 15.97 -14.91 -11.92
C PRO A 204 15.37 -13.66 -11.24
N LEU A 205 16.08 -12.53 -11.31
CA LEU A 205 15.70 -11.26 -10.68
C LEU A 205 14.24 -10.85 -10.97
N ARG A 206 13.78 -10.95 -12.21
CA ARG A 206 12.39 -10.62 -12.57
C ARG A 206 11.39 -11.46 -11.77
N GLN A 207 11.63 -12.77 -11.67
CA GLN A 207 10.75 -13.67 -10.90
C GLN A 207 10.83 -13.35 -9.39
N ARG A 208 12.01 -12.99 -8.87
CA ARG A 208 12.19 -12.55 -7.49
C ARG A 208 11.35 -11.31 -7.17
N ILE A 209 11.37 -10.29 -8.02
CA ILE A 209 10.54 -9.10 -7.87
C ILE A 209 9.05 -9.48 -7.83
N LEU A 210 8.62 -10.41 -8.70
CA LEU A 210 7.23 -10.85 -8.73
C LEU A 210 6.84 -11.70 -7.53
N ALA A 211 7.76 -12.48 -6.98
CA ALA A 211 7.52 -13.27 -5.78
C ALA A 211 7.37 -12.38 -4.53
N VAL A 212 8.08 -11.26 -4.48
CA VAL A 212 8.02 -10.30 -3.37
C VAL A 212 6.82 -9.36 -3.49
N PHE A 213 6.56 -8.76 -4.66
CA PHE A 213 5.57 -7.68 -4.84
C PHE A 213 4.30 -8.10 -5.59
N GLY A 214 4.20 -9.37 -5.98
CA GLY A 214 3.02 -9.93 -6.61
C GLY A 214 3.10 -10.06 -8.13
N LYS A 215 2.44 -11.12 -8.63
CA LYS A 215 2.50 -11.55 -10.05
C LYS A 215 1.90 -10.53 -11.03
N LYS A 216 1.01 -9.66 -10.59
CA LYS A 216 0.39 -8.61 -11.43
C LYS A 216 1.42 -7.64 -12.01
N LEU A 217 2.58 -7.46 -11.35
CA LEU A 217 3.64 -6.57 -11.81
C LEU A 217 4.30 -7.06 -13.12
N ASN A 218 4.19 -8.36 -13.46
CA ASN A 218 4.91 -8.96 -14.58
C ASN A 218 4.65 -8.29 -15.94
N GLN A 219 3.40 -7.94 -16.23
CA GLN A 219 3.01 -7.33 -17.51
C GLN A 219 3.42 -5.85 -17.60
N HIS A 220 3.82 -5.28 -16.49
CA HIS A 220 4.10 -3.84 -16.36
C HIS A 220 5.58 -3.51 -16.18
N LEU A 221 6.47 -4.51 -16.10
CA LEU A 221 7.91 -4.28 -15.95
C LEU A 221 8.61 -4.21 -17.30
N LEU A 222 9.31 -3.11 -17.55
CA LEU A 222 10.20 -2.87 -18.68
C LEU A 222 11.65 -3.07 -18.20
N SER A 223 12.47 -3.79 -18.96
CA SER A 223 13.88 -3.97 -18.63
C SER A 223 14.69 -2.72 -18.95
N VAL A 224 15.59 -2.39 -18.06
CA VAL A 224 16.63 -1.36 -18.23
C VAL A 224 17.97 -2.10 -18.22
N ASP A 225 18.79 -1.94 -19.25
CA ASP A 225 20.13 -2.53 -19.32
C ASP A 225 21.01 -1.63 -20.19
N VAL A 226 21.94 -0.94 -19.54
CA VAL A 226 22.90 -0.02 -20.17
C VAL A 226 24.27 -0.24 -19.55
N ASP A 227 25.25 -0.52 -20.38
CA ASP A 227 26.63 -0.73 -19.98
C ASP A 227 27.49 0.43 -20.50
N THR A 228 28.16 1.14 -19.59
CA THR A 228 29.06 2.25 -19.91
C THR A 228 30.40 2.07 -19.21
N THR A 229 31.39 2.85 -19.58
CA THR A 229 32.71 2.83 -18.92
C THR A 229 32.69 3.34 -17.47
N MET A 230 31.62 4.02 -17.06
CA MET A 230 31.52 4.63 -15.71
C MET A 230 30.63 3.82 -14.78
N VAL A 231 29.55 3.28 -15.30
CA VAL A 231 28.54 2.54 -14.54
C VAL A 231 27.80 1.58 -15.45
N LYS A 232 27.52 0.39 -14.95
CA LYS A 232 26.54 -0.51 -15.55
C LYS A 232 25.22 -0.35 -14.81
N VAL A 233 24.16 -0.01 -15.54
CA VAL A 233 22.81 0.18 -15.01
C VAL A 233 21.94 -0.95 -15.54
N SER A 234 21.36 -1.73 -14.65
CA SER A 234 20.46 -2.83 -15.00
C SER A 234 19.21 -2.82 -14.10
N GLY A 235 18.18 -3.54 -14.50
CA GLY A 235 16.98 -3.68 -13.67
C GLY A 235 15.68 -3.50 -14.42
N PHE A 236 14.67 -2.97 -13.72
CA PHE A 236 13.31 -2.86 -14.25
C PHE A 236 12.67 -1.54 -13.81
N VAL A 237 11.88 -0.95 -14.71
CA VAL A 237 11.00 0.18 -14.44
C VAL A 237 9.58 -0.18 -14.86
N ALA A 238 8.59 0.39 -14.19
CA ALA A 238 7.21 0.06 -14.48
C ALA A 238 6.65 0.93 -15.63
N LYS A 239 5.67 0.41 -16.37
CA LYS A 239 4.96 1.16 -17.41
C LYS A 239 4.25 2.39 -16.85
N PRO A 240 4.12 3.49 -17.62
CA PRO A 240 3.43 4.70 -17.19
C PRO A 240 2.00 4.48 -16.68
N GLU A 241 1.28 3.52 -17.27
CA GLU A 241 -0.09 3.16 -16.89
C GLU A 241 -0.23 2.70 -15.42
N THR A 242 0.88 2.33 -14.78
CA THR A 242 0.91 1.88 -13.39
C THR A 242 1.28 2.96 -12.40
N ALA A 243 1.34 4.22 -12.84
CA ALA A 243 1.62 5.36 -11.99
C ALA A 243 0.61 5.46 -10.84
N ARG A 244 1.08 5.87 -9.67
CA ARG A 244 0.28 5.95 -8.43
C ARG A 244 0.63 7.19 -7.64
N LYS A 245 -0.36 7.73 -6.94
CA LYS A 245 -0.12 8.86 -6.02
C LYS A 245 0.74 8.48 -4.82
N LYS A 246 0.66 7.24 -4.37
CA LYS A 246 1.42 6.67 -3.24
C LYS A 246 1.63 5.17 -3.41
N GLY A 247 2.60 4.61 -2.67
CA GLY A 247 2.83 3.16 -2.62
C GLY A 247 3.53 2.61 -3.87
N ALA A 248 4.32 3.42 -4.55
CA ALA A 248 5.20 2.94 -5.60
C ALA A 248 6.46 2.30 -4.99
N HIS A 249 6.85 1.13 -5.49
CA HIS A 249 8.02 0.39 -5.01
C HIS A 249 9.28 0.96 -5.67
N GLN A 250 10.11 1.65 -4.90
CA GLN A 250 11.23 2.43 -5.42
C GLN A 250 12.54 1.97 -4.79
N TYR A 251 13.34 1.23 -5.57
CA TYR A 251 14.56 0.62 -5.08
C TYR A 251 15.74 0.94 -5.98
N PHE A 252 16.80 1.46 -5.35
CA PHE A 252 18.13 1.56 -5.94
C PHE A 252 19.10 0.66 -5.20
N PHE A 253 19.95 -0.01 -5.95
CA PHE A 253 21.01 -0.84 -5.41
C PHE A 253 22.35 -0.49 -6.07
N VAL A 254 23.42 -0.36 -5.27
CA VAL A 254 24.78 -0.09 -5.74
C VAL A 254 25.70 -1.19 -5.19
N ASN A 255 26.35 -1.93 -6.09
CA ASN A 255 27.25 -3.03 -5.73
C ASN A 255 26.65 -3.95 -4.65
N GLY A 256 25.39 -4.35 -4.82
CA GLY A 256 24.70 -5.22 -3.89
C GLY A 256 24.14 -4.54 -2.62
N ARG A 257 24.15 -3.21 -2.51
CA ARG A 257 23.64 -2.49 -1.32
C ARG A 257 22.46 -1.61 -1.67
N TYR A 258 21.41 -1.67 -0.85
CA TYR A 258 20.29 -0.73 -0.97
C TYR A 258 20.74 0.70 -0.69
N MET A 259 20.34 1.64 -1.54
CA MET A 259 20.60 3.05 -1.34
C MET A 259 19.33 3.90 -1.52
N ARG A 260 19.26 4.98 -0.76
CA ARG A 260 18.34 6.10 -0.98
C ARG A 260 19.09 7.23 -1.65
N HIS A 261 18.65 7.64 -2.85
CA HIS A 261 19.31 8.71 -3.59
C HIS A 261 18.27 9.63 -4.23
N PRO A 262 17.88 10.75 -3.58
CA PRO A 262 16.86 11.67 -4.09
C PRO A 262 17.19 12.24 -5.47
N TYR A 263 18.47 12.45 -5.76
CA TYR A 263 18.93 12.97 -7.04
C TYR A 263 18.69 11.97 -8.19
N PHE A 264 18.97 10.68 -7.99
CA PHE A 264 18.68 9.65 -8.99
C PHE A 264 17.18 9.33 -9.08
N HIS A 265 16.45 9.44 -7.98
CA HIS A 265 15.00 9.37 -8.03
C HIS A 265 14.44 10.43 -8.99
N LYS A 266 14.97 11.67 -8.92
CA LYS A 266 14.60 12.72 -9.86
C LYS A 266 14.96 12.36 -11.31
N ALA A 267 16.11 11.72 -11.57
CA ALA A 267 16.48 11.28 -12.93
C ALA A 267 15.45 10.30 -13.53
N VAL A 268 14.97 9.35 -12.71
CA VAL A 268 13.92 8.42 -13.14
C VAL A 268 12.61 9.18 -13.38
N MET A 269 12.19 10.04 -12.46
CA MET A 269 10.93 10.77 -12.58
C MET A 269 10.90 11.75 -13.74
N ASP A 270 12.03 12.43 -14.05
CA ASP A 270 12.16 13.31 -15.22
C ASP A 270 11.98 12.53 -16.55
N ALA A 271 12.34 11.24 -16.58
CA ALA A 271 12.10 10.41 -17.76
C ALA A 271 10.60 10.13 -17.97
N TYR A 272 9.78 10.24 -16.94
CA TYR A 272 8.34 10.02 -16.98
C TYR A 272 7.51 11.33 -17.01
N GLU A 273 8.15 12.51 -16.97
CA GLU A 273 7.49 13.81 -16.76
C GLU A 273 6.29 14.06 -17.69
N GLN A 274 6.37 13.61 -18.95
CA GLN A 274 5.31 13.79 -19.95
C GLN A 274 4.38 12.57 -20.06
N LEU A 275 4.65 11.49 -19.34
CA LEU A 275 3.97 10.20 -19.48
C LEU A 275 3.01 9.89 -18.32
N ILE A 276 3.19 10.57 -17.19
CA ILE A 276 2.39 10.35 -15.97
C ILE A 276 1.83 11.67 -15.44
N PRO A 277 0.68 11.65 -14.74
CA PRO A 277 0.12 12.83 -14.10
C PRO A 277 1.07 13.43 -13.06
N ALA A 278 1.07 14.76 -12.92
CA ALA A 278 1.91 15.45 -11.96
C ALA A 278 1.61 15.00 -10.52
N GLY A 279 2.66 14.64 -9.77
CA GLY A 279 2.57 14.18 -8.39
C GLY A 279 2.34 12.67 -8.23
N GLU A 280 2.25 11.92 -9.32
CA GLU A 280 2.25 10.46 -9.29
C GLU A 280 3.66 9.88 -9.36
N GLN A 281 3.82 8.66 -8.87
CA GLN A 281 5.09 7.95 -8.73
C GLN A 281 5.05 6.62 -9.48
N ILE A 282 6.22 6.19 -9.94
CA ILE A 282 6.43 4.93 -10.64
C ILE A 282 7.26 3.97 -9.79
N SER A 283 6.96 2.67 -9.93
CA SER A 283 7.80 1.62 -9.34
C SER A 283 9.02 1.35 -10.21
N TYR A 284 10.17 1.21 -9.57
CA TYR A 284 11.42 0.87 -10.24
C TYR A 284 12.36 0.06 -9.32
N PHE A 285 13.18 -0.78 -9.95
CA PHE A 285 14.19 -1.63 -9.33
C PHE A 285 15.47 -1.50 -10.15
N ILE A 286 16.35 -0.57 -9.78
CA ILE A 286 17.52 -0.20 -10.57
C ILE A 286 18.79 -0.58 -9.81
N TYR A 287 19.68 -1.26 -10.49
CA TYR A 287 20.94 -1.79 -9.97
C TYR A 287 22.09 -1.09 -10.69
N PHE A 288 23.02 -0.60 -9.89
CA PHE A 288 24.25 0.04 -10.34
C PHE A 288 25.43 -0.87 -10.00
N ASP A 289 26.23 -1.19 -10.99
CA ASP A 289 27.53 -1.81 -10.81
C ASP A 289 28.59 -0.76 -11.16
N VAL A 290 29.33 -0.32 -10.16
CA VAL A 290 30.29 0.79 -10.22
C VAL A 290 31.59 0.32 -9.61
N ASP A 291 32.73 0.79 -10.15
CA ASP A 291 34.04 0.48 -9.53
C ASP A 291 34.05 0.93 -8.05
N PRO A 292 34.34 0.02 -7.11
CA PRO A 292 34.41 0.36 -5.69
C PRO A 292 35.30 1.55 -5.35
N ALA A 293 36.32 1.85 -6.16
CA ALA A 293 37.21 3.00 -5.99
C ALA A 293 36.50 4.36 -6.16
N ASN A 294 35.38 4.39 -6.91
CA ASN A 294 34.60 5.59 -7.23
C ASN A 294 33.40 5.81 -6.29
N ILE A 295 33.34 5.04 -5.19
CA ILE A 295 32.20 5.05 -4.27
C ILE A 295 32.67 5.24 -2.83
N ASP A 296 32.05 6.17 -2.09
CA ASP A 296 32.18 6.21 -0.63
C ASP A 296 30.90 5.65 0.04
N VAL A 297 31.04 4.51 0.69
CA VAL A 297 29.97 3.79 1.43
C VAL A 297 29.98 4.16 2.92
N ASN A 298 31.09 4.75 3.43
CA ASN A 298 31.29 4.96 4.86
C ASN A 298 30.78 6.31 5.38
N ILE A 299 29.67 6.81 4.82
CA ILE A 299 29.12 8.13 5.16
C ILE A 299 28.20 8.04 6.38
N HIS A 300 27.37 6.98 6.48
CA HIS A 300 26.38 6.82 7.55
C HIS A 300 26.48 5.41 8.18
N PRO A 301 26.21 5.25 9.49
CA PRO A 301 26.21 3.93 10.16
C PRO A 301 25.29 2.91 9.49
N THR A 302 24.13 3.33 8.98
CA THR A 302 23.17 2.46 8.30
C THR A 302 23.57 2.08 6.87
N LYS A 303 24.65 2.68 6.31
CA LYS A 303 25.17 2.43 4.96
C LYS A 303 24.12 2.63 3.83
N THR A 304 23.06 3.40 4.07
CA THR A 304 21.99 3.65 3.10
C THR A 304 22.22 4.89 2.25
N GLU A 305 23.15 5.75 2.65
CA GLU A 305 23.58 6.90 1.89
C GLU A 305 24.96 6.58 1.30
N ILE A 306 25.04 6.57 -0.02
CA ILE A 306 26.25 6.26 -0.78
C ILE A 306 26.55 7.47 -1.65
N LYS A 307 27.80 7.92 -1.64
CA LYS A 307 28.28 9.02 -2.48
C LYS A 307 29.08 8.45 -3.64
N LEU A 308 28.71 8.86 -4.85
CA LEU A 308 29.41 8.47 -6.07
C LEU A 308 30.25 9.66 -6.58
N GLU A 309 31.42 9.40 -7.11
CA GLU A 309 32.33 10.45 -7.58
C GLU A 309 31.74 11.30 -8.70
N ASN A 310 30.99 10.67 -9.63
CA ASN A 310 30.48 11.30 -10.86
C ASN A 310 28.94 11.29 -10.91
N GLU A 311 28.25 11.73 -9.85
CA GLU A 311 26.79 11.69 -9.73
C GLU A 311 26.05 12.35 -10.90
N GLN A 312 26.57 13.46 -11.45
CA GLN A 312 25.93 14.18 -12.54
C GLN A 312 25.94 13.39 -13.85
N ALA A 313 27.05 12.73 -14.15
CA ALA A 313 27.16 11.88 -15.35
C ALA A 313 26.28 10.63 -15.22
N ILE A 314 26.29 9.99 -14.05
CA ILE A 314 25.44 8.82 -13.74
C ILE A 314 23.96 9.21 -13.82
N TRP A 315 23.58 10.40 -13.34
CA TRP A 315 22.21 10.92 -13.47
C TRP A 315 21.75 10.96 -14.93
N GLN A 316 22.62 11.49 -15.83
CA GLN A 316 22.31 11.54 -17.27
C GLN A 316 22.17 10.13 -17.88
N ILE A 317 23.06 9.21 -17.49
CA ILE A 317 23.00 7.80 -17.93
C ILE A 317 21.70 7.15 -17.49
N VAL A 318 21.30 7.31 -16.21
CA VAL A 318 20.04 6.76 -15.68
C VAL A 318 18.83 7.32 -16.42
N SER A 319 18.78 8.65 -16.60
CA SER A 319 17.67 9.30 -17.33
C SER A 319 17.58 8.80 -18.78
N ALA A 320 18.74 8.67 -19.46
CA ALA A 320 18.79 8.15 -20.83
C ALA A 320 18.38 6.67 -20.90
N ALA A 321 18.87 5.82 -19.99
CA ALA A 321 18.54 4.41 -19.91
C ALA A 321 17.03 4.17 -19.71
N VAL A 322 16.42 4.93 -18.80
CA VAL A 322 14.97 4.85 -18.56
C VAL A 322 14.18 5.34 -19.77
N LYS A 323 14.58 6.47 -20.40
CA LYS A 323 13.95 7.00 -21.63
C LYS A 323 14.07 6.01 -22.79
N GLU A 324 15.20 5.34 -22.94
CA GLU A 324 15.40 4.32 -23.97
C GLU A 324 14.44 3.12 -23.76
N SER A 325 14.31 2.66 -22.51
CA SER A 325 13.40 1.55 -22.19
C SER A 325 11.93 1.90 -22.44
N LEU A 326 11.54 3.15 -22.12
CA LEU A 326 10.19 3.68 -22.41
C LEU A 326 9.99 3.87 -23.93
N GLY A 327 11.01 4.33 -24.66
CA GLY A 327 10.97 4.51 -26.10
C GLY A 327 10.81 3.18 -26.85
N LYS A 328 11.52 2.15 -26.43
CA LYS A 328 11.36 0.79 -26.99
C LYS A 328 9.93 0.25 -26.80
N PHE A 329 9.32 0.53 -25.66
CA PHE A 329 7.93 0.15 -25.39
C PHE A 329 6.93 0.94 -26.26
N ASN A 330 7.12 2.27 -26.42
CA ASN A 330 6.23 3.11 -27.22
C ASN A 330 6.47 2.99 -28.73
N ALA A 331 7.65 2.53 -29.16
CA ALA A 331 8.00 2.35 -30.56
C ALA A 331 7.47 1.05 -31.18
N VAL A 332 7.00 0.11 -30.36
CA VAL A 332 6.26 -1.06 -30.80
C VAL A 332 4.76 -0.81 -30.47
N PRO A 333 4.01 -0.14 -31.35
CA PRO A 333 2.58 -0.30 -31.28
C PRO A 333 2.32 -1.76 -31.60
N SER A 334 1.93 -2.55 -30.60
CA SER A 334 1.29 -3.84 -30.87
C SER A 334 -0.10 -3.56 -31.41
N ILE A 335 -0.17 -3.04 -32.65
CA ILE A 335 -1.30 -3.22 -33.50
C ILE A 335 -1.12 -4.65 -34.02
N ASP A 336 -1.43 -5.63 -33.20
CA ASP A 336 -1.79 -6.95 -33.66
C ASP A 336 -3.11 -6.76 -34.43
N PHE A 337 -2.97 -6.45 -35.70
CA PHE A 337 -4.03 -6.80 -36.62
C PHE A 337 -3.98 -8.33 -36.72
N ASP A 338 -4.84 -8.98 -35.95
CA ASP A 338 -5.19 -10.37 -36.16
C ASP A 338 -5.79 -10.44 -37.57
N THR A 339 -4.92 -10.68 -38.55
CA THR A 339 -5.30 -10.86 -39.96
C THR A 339 -5.84 -12.25 -40.24
N GLU A 340 -5.92 -13.13 -39.23
CA GLU A 340 -6.60 -14.43 -39.36
C GLU A 340 -8.12 -14.21 -39.30
N GLY A 341 -8.70 -13.95 -40.45
CA GLY A 341 -10.15 -13.79 -40.62
C GLY A 341 -10.61 -12.55 -41.37
N MET A 342 -9.73 -11.68 -41.82
CA MET A 342 -10.13 -10.65 -42.76
C MET A 342 -10.44 -11.27 -44.13
N PRO A 343 -11.66 -11.00 -44.71
CA PRO A 343 -11.94 -11.37 -46.08
C PRO A 343 -10.92 -10.67 -47.00
N ASP A 344 -10.37 -11.43 -47.93
CA ASP A 344 -9.45 -10.93 -48.93
C ASP A 344 -10.11 -9.72 -49.64
N ILE A 345 -9.56 -8.52 -49.39
CA ILE A 345 -10.04 -7.33 -50.10
C ILE A 345 -9.44 -7.39 -51.49
N PRO A 346 -10.21 -7.67 -52.57
CA PRO A 346 -9.67 -7.77 -53.91
C PRO A 346 -9.02 -6.43 -54.29
N ALA A 347 -7.82 -6.48 -54.82
CA ALA A 347 -7.09 -5.31 -55.27
C ALA A 347 -7.97 -4.49 -56.23
N PHE A 348 -8.05 -3.19 -55.99
CA PHE A 348 -8.85 -2.25 -56.79
C PHE A 348 -8.34 -2.28 -58.26
N ASP A 349 -9.18 -2.81 -59.18
CA ASP A 349 -8.90 -2.83 -60.61
C ASP A 349 -9.24 -1.49 -61.22
N GLN A 350 -8.23 -0.68 -61.52
CA GLN A 350 -8.39 0.66 -62.14
C GLN A 350 -8.99 0.66 -63.53
N THR A 351 -9.19 -0.50 -64.12
CA THR A 351 -9.70 -0.61 -65.51
C THR A 351 -11.21 -0.80 -65.62
N ARG A 352 -11.92 -0.95 -64.49
CA ARG A 352 -13.39 -1.05 -64.48
C ARG A 352 -14.05 0.28 -64.23
N PRO A 353 -15.02 0.70 -65.06
CA PRO A 353 -15.76 1.91 -64.78
C PRO A 353 -16.57 1.77 -63.48
N ILE A 354 -16.46 2.77 -62.60
CA ILE A 354 -17.17 2.85 -61.32
C ILE A 354 -18.63 3.09 -61.58
N GLU A 355 -19.48 2.08 -61.42
CA GLU A 355 -20.93 2.31 -61.39
C GLU A 355 -21.30 2.83 -59.97
N PRO A 356 -22.00 3.96 -59.86
CA PRO A 356 -22.44 4.45 -58.59
C PRO A 356 -23.42 3.46 -57.94
N PRO A 357 -23.39 3.25 -56.64
CA PRO A 357 -24.29 2.34 -55.95
C PRO A 357 -25.73 2.78 -56.14
N LYS A 358 -26.58 1.91 -56.69
CA LYS A 358 -28.01 2.14 -56.79
C LYS A 358 -28.64 2.00 -55.41
N VAL A 359 -29.04 3.13 -54.85
CA VAL A 359 -29.79 3.15 -53.60
C VAL A 359 -31.22 2.70 -53.87
N HIS A 360 -31.58 1.49 -53.46
CA HIS A 360 -32.96 1.05 -53.42
C HIS A 360 -33.67 1.68 -52.21
N TYR A 361 -34.40 2.74 -52.47
CA TYR A 361 -35.27 3.36 -51.47
C TYR A 361 -36.58 2.60 -51.39
N ASN A 362 -36.87 2.00 -50.24
CA ASN A 362 -38.16 1.36 -49.98
C ASN A 362 -39.07 2.42 -49.30
N SER A 363 -40.00 3.00 -50.06
CA SER A 363 -40.93 4.03 -49.57
C SER A 363 -41.90 3.54 -48.49
N ASP A 364 -42.05 2.23 -48.31
CA ASP A 364 -42.99 1.61 -47.38
C ASP A 364 -42.36 1.11 -46.07
N PHE A 365 -41.08 1.36 -45.87
CA PHE A 365 -40.38 0.99 -44.64
C PHE A 365 -40.75 1.91 -43.49
N ASN A 366 -41.54 1.40 -42.54
CA ASN A 366 -41.89 2.10 -41.33
C ASN A 366 -41.28 1.35 -40.11
N PRO A 367 -40.26 1.89 -39.46
CA PRO A 367 -39.57 1.22 -38.34
C PRO A 367 -40.45 1.06 -37.09
N PHE A 368 -41.64 1.66 -37.05
CA PHE A 368 -42.56 1.60 -35.90
C PHE A 368 -43.78 0.69 -36.10
N LYS A 369 -43.86 -0.05 -37.22
CA LYS A 369 -44.89 -1.09 -37.41
C LYS A 369 -44.39 -2.45 -37.01
N THR A 370 -44.82 -2.95 -35.89
CA THR A 370 -44.71 -4.36 -35.49
C THR A 370 -45.62 -5.19 -36.41
N SER A 371 -45.05 -5.94 -37.37
CA SER A 371 -45.79 -6.90 -38.20
C SER A 371 -45.83 -8.25 -37.48
N SER A 372 -47.07 -8.68 -37.20
CA SER A 372 -47.44 -10.05 -36.92
C SER A 372 -47.16 -10.93 -38.14
N ALA A 373 -46.70 -12.14 -37.86
CA ALA A 373 -46.21 -13.15 -38.79
C ALA A 373 -47.10 -13.43 -39.99
N SER A 374 -46.50 -13.52 -41.19
CA SER A 374 -46.95 -14.46 -42.21
C SER A 374 -45.76 -14.97 -43.04
N SER A 375 -45.71 -16.27 -43.17
CA SER A 375 -44.80 -17.10 -43.92
C SER A 375 -44.76 -16.79 -45.40
N TYR A 376 -43.55 -16.66 -46.01
CA TYR A 376 -43.34 -17.07 -47.40
C TYR A 376 -41.92 -17.62 -47.59
N SER A 377 -41.86 -18.74 -48.23
CA SER A 377 -40.70 -19.57 -48.60
C SER A 377 -39.91 -18.95 -49.76
N GLY A 378 -38.58 -19.09 -49.71
CA GLY A 378 -37.69 -18.79 -50.86
C GLY A 378 -36.21 -18.91 -50.47
N GLY A 379 -35.65 -20.03 -50.70
CA GLY A 379 -34.33 -20.57 -50.81
C GLY A 379 -33.08 -19.69 -50.70
N GLY A 380 -32.20 -20.11 -49.77
CA GLY A 380 -30.81 -19.66 -49.66
C GLY A 380 -30.21 -20.21 -48.37
N SER A 381 -29.70 -21.42 -48.45
CA SER A 381 -29.11 -22.17 -47.34
C SER A 381 -27.80 -21.52 -46.85
N TYR A 382 -27.83 -20.92 -45.66
CA TYR A 382 -26.69 -20.81 -44.79
C TYR A 382 -27.05 -21.42 -43.43
N SER A 383 -26.57 -22.60 -43.18
CA SER A 383 -26.73 -23.33 -41.94
C SER A 383 -25.92 -22.62 -40.84
N ARG A 384 -26.62 -21.99 -39.90
CA ARG A 384 -26.04 -21.65 -38.59
C ARG A 384 -25.89 -22.95 -37.79
N PRO A 385 -24.73 -23.21 -37.17
CA PRO A 385 -24.63 -24.34 -36.27
C PRO A 385 -25.59 -24.14 -35.09
N LYS A 386 -26.50 -25.10 -34.92
CA LYS A 386 -27.35 -25.19 -33.73
C LYS A 386 -26.40 -25.56 -32.59
N VAL A 387 -26.24 -24.68 -31.65
CA VAL A 387 -25.62 -24.99 -30.36
C VAL A 387 -26.63 -25.84 -29.60
N ASP A 388 -26.29 -27.11 -29.42
CA ASP A 388 -27.06 -28.06 -28.63
C ASP A 388 -26.83 -27.77 -27.14
N TRP A 389 -27.79 -27.10 -26.54
CA TRP A 389 -27.76 -26.73 -25.13
C TRP A 389 -28.08 -27.92 -24.20
N GLU A 390 -28.70 -28.97 -24.70
CA GLU A 390 -29.03 -30.16 -23.93
C GLU A 390 -27.77 -30.99 -23.61
N GLY A 391 -26.77 -31.01 -24.47
CA GLY A 391 -25.51 -31.69 -24.23
C GLY A 391 -24.64 -31.08 -23.12
N LEU A 392 -24.92 -29.84 -22.69
CA LEU A 392 -24.16 -29.17 -21.64
C LEU A 392 -24.61 -29.63 -20.21
N TYR A 393 -25.80 -30.19 -20.10
CA TYR A 393 -26.36 -30.62 -18.81
C TYR A 393 -26.16 -32.10 -18.50
N ASP A 394 -25.81 -32.92 -19.49
CA ASP A 394 -25.57 -34.37 -19.32
C ASP A 394 -24.35 -34.73 -18.46
N GLY A 395 -23.48 -33.74 -18.20
CA GLY A 395 -22.33 -33.88 -17.30
C GLY A 395 -22.63 -33.70 -15.82
N LEU A 396 -23.72 -32.98 -15.49
CA LEU A 396 -24.07 -32.65 -14.11
C LEU A 396 -24.85 -33.74 -13.39
N GLU A 397 -25.65 -34.56 -14.13
CA GLU A 397 -26.38 -35.66 -13.55
C GLU A 397 -25.52 -36.89 -13.21
N LYS A 398 -24.33 -37.00 -13.82
CA LYS A 398 -23.38 -38.09 -13.51
C LYS A 398 -22.51 -37.83 -12.29
N ALA A 399 -22.40 -36.59 -11.83
CA ALA A 399 -21.63 -36.22 -10.65
C ALA A 399 -22.41 -36.42 -9.33
N SER A 400 -23.74 -36.62 -9.36
CA SER A 400 -24.57 -36.77 -8.17
C SER A 400 -24.83 -38.21 -7.74
N LYS A 401 -24.20 -39.19 -8.40
CA LYS A 401 -24.40 -40.63 -8.09
C LYS A 401 -23.19 -41.35 -7.50
N MET A 402 -22.25 -40.62 -6.92
CA MET A 402 -21.14 -41.23 -6.20
C MET A 402 -20.97 -40.56 -4.83
N ASN A 403 -21.86 -40.93 -3.90
CA ASN A 403 -21.54 -40.92 -2.46
C ASN A 403 -22.41 -41.96 -1.75
N THR A 404 -21.74 -42.90 -1.15
CA THR A 404 -22.21 -43.98 -0.30
C THR A 404 -22.78 -43.46 1.04
N PRO A 405 -23.60 -44.24 1.74
CA PRO A 405 -24.52 -43.76 2.75
C PRO A 405 -23.86 -43.59 4.11
N MET A 406 -24.24 -42.57 4.81
CA MET A 406 -23.99 -42.41 6.24
C MET A 406 -25.36 -42.37 6.96
N GLU A 407 -25.44 -43.12 8.02
CA GLU A 407 -26.59 -43.54 8.80
C GLU A 407 -27.53 -42.41 9.25
N GLU A 408 -28.81 -42.70 9.14
CA GLU A 408 -29.92 -41.89 9.64
C GLU A 408 -30.04 -41.99 11.16
N GLU A 409 -30.11 -40.87 11.87
CA GLU A 409 -30.82 -40.80 13.15
C GLU A 409 -32.06 -39.89 13.02
N PRO A 410 -33.16 -40.17 13.71
CA PRO A 410 -34.48 -39.73 13.31
C PRO A 410 -34.79 -38.32 13.79
N PHE A 411 -35.27 -37.51 12.84
CA PHE A 411 -35.86 -36.21 13.10
C PHE A 411 -37.28 -36.38 13.61
N VAL A 412 -37.57 -35.84 14.78
CA VAL A 412 -38.91 -35.79 15.40
C VAL A 412 -39.70 -34.67 14.74
N ASP A 413 -40.83 -35.05 14.18
CA ASP A 413 -41.85 -34.24 13.57
C ASP A 413 -42.74 -33.62 14.67
N GLU A 414 -42.85 -32.32 14.78
CA GLU A 414 -43.96 -31.65 15.48
C GLU A 414 -44.43 -30.44 14.66
N THR A 415 -45.37 -30.73 13.86
CA THR A 415 -46.67 -30.18 13.51
C THR A 415 -47.11 -28.85 14.13
N ASP A 416 -47.80 -28.11 13.25
CA ASP A 416 -49.01 -27.33 13.45
C ASP A 416 -48.89 -25.88 13.92
N TRP A 417 -49.06 -25.02 12.93
CA TRP A 417 -49.57 -23.66 13.15
C TRP A 417 -50.68 -23.34 12.13
N THR A 418 -51.88 -23.89 12.39
CA THR A 418 -53.15 -23.32 11.91
C THR A 418 -53.94 -22.94 13.16
N SER A 419 -54.14 -21.64 13.36
CA SER A 419 -55.43 -21.05 13.74
C SER A 419 -55.25 -19.60 14.22
N ALA A 420 -55.86 -18.69 13.52
CA ALA A 420 -56.27 -17.41 14.07
C ALA A 420 -57.43 -17.62 15.07
N PRO A 421 -57.54 -16.73 16.06
CA PRO A 421 -58.80 -16.03 16.16
C PRO A 421 -58.68 -14.54 16.56
N ALA A 422 -59.53 -13.77 15.85
CA ALA A 422 -60.57 -12.89 16.36
C ALA A 422 -60.18 -11.69 17.25
N SER A 423 -60.36 -10.55 16.63
CA SER A 423 -61.01 -9.31 17.10
C SER A 423 -61.17 -9.08 18.60
N VAL A 424 -60.53 -8.06 19.10
CA VAL A 424 -61.00 -7.30 20.27
C VAL A 424 -61.14 -5.82 19.89
N ASP A 425 -62.29 -5.37 20.24
CA ASP A 425 -63.05 -4.15 19.99
C ASP A 425 -62.34 -2.89 20.48
N MET A 426 -62.56 -1.86 19.69
CA MET A 426 -62.13 -0.49 19.90
C MET A 426 -63.27 0.30 20.59
N SER A 427 -62.98 0.96 21.63
CA SER A 427 -63.78 2.10 22.05
C SER A 427 -63.06 3.40 21.83
N GLU A 428 -63.79 4.22 21.09
CA GLU A 428 -63.53 5.59 20.68
C GLU A 428 -63.31 6.56 21.86
N GLU A 429 -62.44 7.53 21.65
CA GLU A 429 -62.69 8.88 22.17
C GLU A 429 -62.27 9.93 21.10
N ARG A 430 -63.31 10.48 20.47
CA ARG A 430 -63.26 11.68 19.68
C ARG A 430 -63.46 12.88 20.58
N THR A 431 -62.66 13.93 20.41
CA THR A 431 -63.03 15.29 20.77
C THR A 431 -62.76 16.27 19.60
N PRO A 432 -63.52 17.32 19.48
CA PRO A 432 -64.10 17.72 18.22
C PRO A 432 -63.40 18.94 17.56
N TYR A 433 -63.59 18.96 16.24
CA TYR A 433 -63.34 20.05 15.33
C TYR A 433 -64.28 21.24 15.63
N VAL A 434 -63.71 22.43 15.75
CA VAL A 434 -64.53 23.69 15.69
C VAL A 434 -64.11 24.42 14.42
N GLN A 435 -65.05 24.45 13.47
CA GLN A 435 -65.09 25.40 12.37
C GLN A 435 -65.75 26.68 12.90
N GLU A 436 -65.13 27.81 12.66
CA GLU A 436 -65.88 29.08 12.57
C GLU A 436 -65.49 29.81 11.30
N THR A 437 -66.55 30.08 10.56
CA THR A 437 -66.65 30.78 9.30
C THR A 437 -66.72 32.28 9.49
N GLU A 438 -66.08 32.97 8.54
CA GLU A 438 -66.38 34.28 7.94
C GLU A 438 -66.90 35.46 8.76
N THR A 439 -66.22 36.59 8.59
CA THR A 439 -66.90 37.78 8.02
C THR A 439 -65.88 38.78 7.45
N VAL A 440 -66.26 39.21 6.24
CA VAL A 440 -65.62 40.24 5.43
C VAL A 440 -65.87 41.63 6.02
N SER A 441 -64.83 42.48 6.12
CA SER A 441 -64.95 43.94 5.91
C SER A 441 -63.56 44.58 5.75
N SER A 442 -63.25 45.11 4.58
CA SER A 442 -62.29 46.21 4.38
C SER A 442 -62.99 47.53 4.72
N PRO A 443 -62.31 48.65 5.12
CA PRO A 443 -61.24 49.26 4.34
C PRO A 443 -60.12 50.02 5.13
N SER A 444 -59.10 50.37 4.36
CA SER A 444 -58.23 51.56 4.40
C SER A 444 -57.18 51.72 5.50
N ALA A 445 -55.96 51.70 4.99
CA ALA A 445 -54.81 52.59 5.27
C ALA A 445 -54.41 52.88 6.71
N SER A 446 -53.25 52.25 7.06
CA SER A 446 -52.21 53.00 7.79
C SER A 446 -50.84 52.32 7.50
N LEU A 447 -49.92 53.15 7.10
CA LEU A 447 -48.50 52.90 6.94
C LEU A 447 -47.86 52.56 8.28
N TYR A 448 -46.85 51.64 8.20
CA TYR A 448 -45.92 51.25 9.31
C TYR A 448 -46.52 50.33 10.40
N THR A 449 -46.54 49.04 10.07
CA THR A 449 -46.40 48.00 11.06
C THR A 449 -45.18 47.18 10.73
N ASN A 450 -44.22 47.10 11.69
CA ASN A 450 -43.12 46.18 11.66
C ASN A 450 -43.66 44.74 11.59
N GLU A 451 -43.66 44.17 10.41
CA GLU A 451 -43.76 42.73 10.27
C GLU A 451 -42.43 42.12 10.77
N PRO A 452 -42.46 41.08 11.62
CA PRO A 452 -41.25 40.35 11.90
C PRO A 452 -40.70 39.82 10.56
N ALA A 453 -39.47 40.23 10.24
CA ALA A 453 -38.77 39.73 9.09
C ALA A 453 -38.80 38.22 9.14
N VAL A 454 -39.52 37.59 8.24
CA VAL A 454 -39.31 36.18 7.89
C VAL A 454 -37.81 36.07 7.64
N GLU A 455 -37.09 35.36 8.50
CA GLU A 455 -35.69 35.07 8.29
C GLU A 455 -35.60 34.36 6.92
N LYS A 456 -35.27 35.12 5.88
CA LYS A 456 -34.86 34.57 4.60
C LYS A 456 -33.60 33.77 4.93
N GLY A 457 -33.69 32.46 4.87
CA GLY A 457 -32.55 31.57 5.05
C GLY A 457 -31.35 32.14 4.29
N ALA A 458 -30.18 32.07 4.88
CA ALA A 458 -28.97 32.65 4.35
C ALA A 458 -28.80 32.21 2.87
N GLN A 459 -28.81 33.17 1.96
CA GLN A 459 -28.61 32.88 0.54
C GLN A 459 -27.11 32.62 0.34
N HIS A 460 -26.78 31.41 -0.09
CA HIS A 460 -25.44 31.01 -0.46
C HIS A 460 -25.21 31.20 -1.97
N PHE A 461 -24.05 31.69 -2.32
CA PHE A 461 -23.64 31.87 -3.71
C PHE A 461 -22.34 31.13 -4.01
N GLN A 462 -22.35 30.26 -5.02
CA GLN A 462 -21.15 29.53 -5.42
C GLN A 462 -20.33 30.35 -6.43
N PHE A 463 -19.03 30.54 -6.15
CA PHE A 463 -18.11 31.22 -7.02
C PHE A 463 -17.09 30.24 -7.65
N LYS A 464 -17.10 30.15 -9.00
CA LYS A 464 -16.20 29.30 -9.83
C LYS A 464 -16.18 27.82 -9.41
N GLY A 465 -17.27 27.27 -8.87
CA GLY A 465 -17.29 25.87 -8.41
C GLY A 465 -16.26 25.56 -7.32
N ARG A 466 -15.80 26.57 -6.59
CA ARG A 466 -14.75 26.43 -5.57
C ARG A 466 -15.08 27.05 -4.23
N PHE A 467 -15.65 28.22 -4.23
CA PHE A 467 -15.94 28.97 -3.01
C PHE A 467 -17.44 29.17 -2.84
N ILE A 468 -17.92 29.03 -1.61
CA ILE A 468 -19.26 29.41 -1.21
C ILE A 468 -19.16 30.76 -0.50
N LEU A 469 -19.93 31.73 -0.99
CA LEU A 469 -20.05 33.07 -0.40
C LEU A 469 -21.36 33.14 0.36
N THR A 470 -21.31 33.64 1.59
CA THR A 470 -22.49 33.87 2.41
C THR A 470 -22.35 35.18 3.17
N SER A 471 -23.46 35.92 3.27
CA SER A 471 -23.49 37.14 4.06
C SER A 471 -23.55 36.82 5.55
N VAL A 472 -22.71 37.49 6.34
CA VAL A 472 -22.70 37.42 7.81
C VAL A 472 -22.78 38.84 8.39
N LYS A 473 -23.17 38.97 9.63
CA LYS A 473 -23.31 40.29 10.31
C LYS A 473 -22.02 41.14 10.28
N SER A 474 -20.86 40.48 10.11
CA SER A 474 -19.54 41.13 10.10
C SER A 474 -18.98 41.40 8.70
N GLY A 475 -19.72 41.07 7.63
CA GLY A 475 -19.28 41.23 6.23
C GLY A 475 -19.60 40.04 5.36
N LEU A 476 -18.68 39.67 4.46
CA LEU A 476 -18.82 38.57 3.52
C LEU A 476 -17.90 37.40 3.92
N MET A 477 -18.48 36.24 4.16
CA MET A 477 -17.73 35.01 4.44
C MET A 477 -17.50 34.22 3.15
N LEU A 478 -16.25 33.79 2.93
CA LEU A 478 -15.82 32.90 1.87
C LEU A 478 -15.45 31.55 2.46
N ILE A 479 -16.01 30.46 1.95
CA ILE A 479 -15.77 29.10 2.38
C ILE A 479 -15.24 28.31 1.18
N ASP A 480 -14.08 27.65 1.33
CA ASP A 480 -13.59 26.71 0.31
C ASP A 480 -14.39 25.40 0.43
N GLN A 481 -15.23 25.11 -0.59
CA GLN A 481 -16.16 23.97 -0.57
C GLN A 481 -15.46 22.60 -0.41
N HIS A 482 -14.31 22.40 -1.06
CA HIS A 482 -13.55 21.16 -0.96
C HIS A 482 -12.99 20.96 0.46
N ARG A 483 -12.38 22.01 1.03
CA ARG A 483 -11.80 21.97 2.38
C ARG A 483 -12.88 21.87 3.46
N ALA A 484 -14.02 22.54 3.27
CA ALA A 484 -15.17 22.42 4.15
C ALA A 484 -15.68 20.96 4.18
N HIS A 485 -15.83 20.33 3.01
CA HIS A 485 -16.28 18.95 2.94
C HIS A 485 -15.26 17.97 3.53
N ILE A 486 -13.94 18.18 3.34
CA ILE A 486 -12.90 17.41 4.05
C ILE A 486 -13.11 17.48 5.56
N ARG A 487 -13.39 18.68 6.12
CA ARG A 487 -13.59 18.82 7.55
C ARG A 487 -14.83 18.08 8.04
N VAL A 488 -15.95 18.22 7.35
CA VAL A 488 -17.21 17.55 7.67
C VAL A 488 -17.05 16.01 7.61
N LEU A 489 -16.49 15.50 6.53
CA LEU A 489 -16.28 14.07 6.37
C LEU A 489 -15.30 13.49 7.40
N PHE A 490 -14.24 14.23 7.71
CA PHE A 490 -13.28 13.82 8.74
C PHE A 490 -13.96 13.62 10.11
N GLU A 491 -14.77 14.58 10.56
CA GLU A 491 -15.51 14.45 11.83
C GLU A 491 -16.49 13.27 11.79
N ARG A 492 -17.17 13.08 10.67
CA ARG A 492 -18.07 11.95 10.46
C ARG A 492 -17.32 10.61 10.61
N TYR A 493 -16.20 10.42 9.90
CA TYR A 493 -15.41 9.19 9.97
C TYR A 493 -14.77 8.99 11.34
N MET A 494 -14.26 10.04 11.98
CA MET A 494 -13.73 9.96 13.34
C MET A 494 -14.80 9.53 14.35
N ASN A 495 -16.02 10.02 14.22
CA ASN A 495 -17.13 9.60 15.08
C ASN A 495 -17.51 8.12 14.81
N GLN A 496 -17.54 7.68 13.56
CA GLN A 496 -17.77 6.27 13.20
C GLN A 496 -16.70 5.35 13.80
N ILE A 497 -15.43 5.73 13.71
CA ILE A 497 -14.31 4.98 14.29
C ILE A 497 -14.46 4.89 15.82
N ARG A 498 -14.75 6.01 16.49
CA ARG A 498 -14.92 6.03 17.95
C ARG A 498 -16.10 5.19 18.44
N GLN A 499 -17.20 5.19 17.68
CA GLN A 499 -18.42 4.42 18.00
C GLN A 499 -18.35 2.98 17.50
N LYS A 500 -17.34 2.61 16.69
CA LYS A 500 -17.23 1.32 15.99
C LYS A 500 -18.48 0.97 15.15
N GLN A 501 -19.10 1.97 14.54
CA GLN A 501 -20.33 1.88 13.77
C GLN A 501 -20.12 2.38 12.34
N GLY A 502 -19.22 1.74 11.58
CA GLY A 502 -19.05 2.01 10.16
C GLY A 502 -20.28 1.54 9.38
N VAL A 503 -20.82 2.39 8.52
CA VAL A 503 -21.84 1.99 7.56
C VAL A 503 -21.16 1.47 6.32
N SER A 504 -21.26 0.16 6.09
CA SER A 504 -20.73 -0.51 4.91
C SER A 504 -21.78 -0.62 3.82
N GLN A 505 -21.38 -0.39 2.59
CA GLN A 505 -22.14 -0.68 1.40
C GLN A 505 -21.52 -1.89 0.69
N GLY A 506 -22.26 -2.98 0.59
CA GLY A 506 -21.80 -4.20 -0.07
C GLY A 506 -21.49 -3.97 -1.56
N VAL A 507 -20.37 -4.50 -2.02
CA VAL A 507 -19.94 -4.44 -3.42
C VAL A 507 -20.42 -5.69 -4.15
N LEU A 508 -21.13 -5.50 -5.26
CA LEU A 508 -21.72 -6.62 -6.03
C LEU A 508 -20.64 -7.54 -6.62
N PHE A 509 -19.52 -6.98 -7.01
CA PHE A 509 -18.34 -7.70 -7.52
C PHE A 509 -17.13 -7.35 -6.65
N PRO A 510 -16.77 -8.21 -5.69
CA PRO A 510 -15.63 -7.95 -4.82
C PRO A 510 -14.33 -7.78 -5.61
N GLU A 511 -13.64 -6.67 -5.36
CA GLU A 511 -12.33 -6.43 -5.94
C GLU A 511 -11.23 -7.04 -5.06
N ILE A 512 -10.16 -7.55 -5.67
CA ILE A 512 -9.05 -8.16 -4.94
C ILE A 512 -7.89 -7.17 -4.89
N VAL A 513 -7.52 -6.77 -3.67
CA VAL A 513 -6.27 -6.06 -3.40
C VAL A 513 -5.19 -7.08 -3.04
N GLN A 514 -4.06 -7.01 -3.74
CA GLN A 514 -2.86 -7.79 -3.41
C GLN A 514 -1.81 -6.84 -2.85
N LEU A 515 -1.32 -7.15 -1.66
CA LEU A 515 -0.34 -6.35 -0.91
C LEU A 515 0.93 -7.17 -0.71
N PRO A 516 2.11 -6.55 -0.74
CA PRO A 516 3.35 -7.16 -0.24
C PRO A 516 3.19 -7.57 1.22
N ALA A 517 4.00 -8.52 1.68
CA ALA A 517 3.90 -9.04 3.04
C ALA A 517 4.08 -7.95 4.12
N SER A 518 4.94 -6.96 3.85
CA SER A 518 5.15 -5.79 4.72
C SER A 518 3.88 -4.93 4.88
N GLU A 519 3.15 -4.70 3.79
CA GLU A 519 1.89 -3.95 3.79
C GLU A 519 0.74 -4.78 4.37
N ALA A 520 0.70 -6.09 4.06
CA ALA A 520 -0.31 -7.02 4.58
C ALA A 520 -0.26 -7.10 6.12
N ALA A 521 0.95 -7.18 6.70
CA ALA A 521 1.13 -7.20 8.16
C ALA A 521 0.63 -5.91 8.84
N VAL A 522 0.76 -4.75 8.17
CA VAL A 522 0.20 -3.49 8.68
C VAL A 522 -1.32 -3.50 8.55
N LEU A 523 -1.87 -3.91 7.40
CA LEU A 523 -3.32 -4.00 7.21
C LEU A 523 -3.97 -4.89 8.28
N GLU A 524 -3.39 -6.06 8.58
CA GLU A 524 -3.90 -6.95 9.62
C GLU A 524 -3.97 -6.28 10.99
N SER A 525 -2.99 -5.45 11.32
CA SER A 525 -2.96 -4.73 12.61
C SER A 525 -4.02 -3.62 12.73
N ILE A 526 -4.52 -3.10 11.61
CA ILE A 526 -5.51 -2.02 11.54
C ILE A 526 -6.85 -2.47 10.94
N MET A 527 -7.06 -3.78 10.82
CA MET A 527 -8.27 -4.37 10.23
C MET A 527 -9.56 -3.94 10.97
N GLU A 528 -9.50 -3.87 12.30
CA GLU A 528 -10.61 -3.37 13.11
C GLU A 528 -10.97 -1.92 12.79
N ASP A 529 -9.97 -1.07 12.56
CA ASP A 529 -10.17 0.33 12.23
C ASP A 529 -10.74 0.50 10.81
N PHE A 530 -10.35 -0.37 9.85
CA PHE A 530 -10.98 -0.46 8.53
C PHE A 530 -12.46 -0.84 8.61
N SER A 531 -12.79 -1.86 9.41
CA SER A 531 -14.18 -2.26 9.63
C SER A 531 -14.99 -1.15 10.33
N ALA A 532 -14.38 -0.42 11.27
CA ALA A 532 -15.02 0.69 11.96
C ALA A 532 -15.33 1.89 11.04
N VAL A 533 -14.61 2.04 9.94
CA VAL A 533 -14.88 3.06 8.90
C VAL A 533 -15.92 2.58 7.88
N GLY A 534 -16.13 1.27 7.78
CA GLY A 534 -17.11 0.66 6.87
C GLY A 534 -16.51 -0.14 5.71
N PHE A 535 -15.22 -0.47 5.74
CA PHE A 535 -14.66 -1.46 4.82
C PHE A 535 -14.91 -2.87 5.33
N GLU A 536 -15.32 -3.76 4.44
CA GLU A 536 -15.40 -5.20 4.71
C GLU A 536 -14.34 -5.91 3.88
N LEU A 537 -13.26 -6.33 4.54
CA LEU A 537 -12.12 -7.01 3.93
C LEU A 537 -12.08 -8.47 4.39
N THR A 538 -11.96 -9.41 3.45
CA THR A 538 -11.80 -10.84 3.75
C THR A 538 -10.42 -11.31 3.26
N PRO A 539 -9.58 -11.89 4.12
CA PRO A 539 -8.29 -12.41 3.73
C PRO A 539 -8.46 -13.67 2.86
N LEU A 540 -7.75 -13.70 1.72
CA LEU A 540 -7.72 -14.83 0.79
C LEU A 540 -6.40 -15.63 0.86
N GLY A 541 -5.46 -15.17 1.70
CA GLY A 541 -4.12 -15.72 1.81
C GLY A 541 -3.11 -15.11 0.83
N GLY A 542 -1.82 -15.28 1.12
CA GLY A 542 -0.73 -14.77 0.28
C GLY A 542 -0.72 -13.25 0.07
N GLY A 543 -1.14 -12.47 1.09
CA GLY A 543 -1.23 -11.01 1.00
C GLY A 543 -2.40 -10.49 0.13
N SER A 544 -3.35 -11.36 -0.22
CA SER A 544 -4.53 -11.01 -1.02
C SER A 544 -5.75 -10.86 -0.11
N TYR A 545 -6.54 -9.79 -0.35
CA TYR A 545 -7.77 -9.49 0.39
C TYR A 545 -8.89 -9.15 -0.59
N ALA A 546 -10.08 -9.71 -0.36
CA ALA A 546 -11.29 -9.35 -1.08
C ALA A 546 -11.98 -8.16 -0.38
N ILE A 547 -12.36 -7.15 -1.14
CA ILE A 547 -13.12 -5.99 -0.68
C ILE A 547 -14.59 -6.29 -0.95
N ASN A 548 -15.33 -6.72 0.08
CA ASN A 548 -16.74 -7.09 -0.02
C ASN A 548 -17.68 -5.90 0.28
N GLY A 549 -17.18 -4.91 1.02
CA GLY A 549 -17.91 -3.71 1.36
C GLY A 549 -17.01 -2.48 1.45
N ILE A 550 -17.58 -1.32 1.12
CA ILE A 550 -16.92 -0.02 1.15
C ILE A 550 -17.73 0.95 2.02
N PRO A 551 -17.10 1.99 2.62
CA PRO A 551 -17.81 3.04 3.33
C PRO A 551 -18.84 3.72 2.43
N SER A 552 -20.04 4.00 2.96
CA SER A 552 -21.06 4.77 2.22
C SER A 552 -20.56 6.20 1.91
N GLY A 553 -20.82 6.69 0.70
CA GLY A 553 -20.44 8.02 0.24
C GLY A 553 -19.09 8.10 -0.47
N ILE A 554 -18.50 6.97 -0.84
CA ILE A 554 -17.29 6.89 -1.67
C ILE A 554 -17.54 6.21 -3.02
N GLU A 555 -18.79 6.22 -3.46
CA GLU A 555 -19.21 5.65 -4.73
C GLU A 555 -18.43 6.29 -5.90
N GLY A 556 -17.93 5.45 -6.80
CA GLY A 556 -17.12 5.90 -7.95
C GLY A 556 -15.63 6.07 -7.69
N LEU A 557 -15.14 5.87 -6.46
CA LEU A 557 -13.71 5.78 -6.18
C LEU A 557 -13.23 4.35 -6.32
N ASN A 558 -11.96 4.17 -6.72
CA ASN A 558 -11.33 2.84 -6.80
C ASN A 558 -11.02 2.32 -5.38
N PRO A 559 -11.72 1.27 -4.90
CA PRO A 559 -11.55 0.79 -3.54
C PRO A 559 -10.17 0.14 -3.29
N VAL A 560 -9.56 -0.45 -4.32
CA VAL A 560 -8.22 -1.04 -4.24
C VAL A 560 -7.16 0.04 -3.99
N GLU A 561 -7.26 1.17 -4.70
CA GLU A 561 -6.35 2.31 -4.49
C GLU A 561 -6.54 2.95 -3.12
N LEU A 562 -7.77 3.07 -2.65
CA LEU A 562 -8.07 3.60 -1.33
C LEU A 562 -7.43 2.75 -0.23
N VAL A 563 -7.66 1.44 -0.24
CA VAL A 563 -7.07 0.51 0.73
C VAL A 563 -5.54 0.62 0.71
N ARG A 564 -4.90 0.62 -0.47
CA ARG A 564 -3.44 0.77 -0.57
C ARG A 564 -2.94 2.10 -0.01
N ASN A 565 -3.58 3.20 -0.37
CA ASN A 565 -3.20 4.53 0.12
C ASN A 565 -3.33 4.65 1.64
N MET A 566 -4.35 4.02 2.22
CA MET A 566 -4.57 3.98 3.67
C MET A 566 -3.49 3.15 4.36
N VAL A 567 -3.20 1.95 3.86
CA VAL A 567 -2.13 1.07 4.39
C VAL A 567 -0.77 1.76 4.30
N HIS A 568 -0.43 2.32 3.13
CA HIS A 568 0.83 3.04 2.95
C HIS A 568 0.97 4.23 3.89
N THR A 569 -0.11 4.99 4.08
CA THR A 569 -0.13 6.12 5.00
C THR A 569 0.07 5.66 6.46
N ALA A 570 -0.49 4.50 6.84
CA ALA A 570 -0.27 3.90 8.16
C ALA A 570 1.18 3.44 8.35
N MET A 571 1.83 2.92 7.29
CA MET A 571 3.25 2.55 7.32
C MET A 571 4.18 3.74 7.51
N GLU A 572 3.93 4.86 6.82
CA GLU A 572 4.81 6.05 6.85
C GLU A 572 4.97 6.64 8.26
N LYS A 573 3.92 6.62 9.06
CA LYS A 573 3.92 7.26 10.39
C LYS A 573 4.13 6.32 11.57
N GLY A 574 4.04 5.01 11.34
CA GLY A 574 4.18 4.01 12.38
C GLY A 574 2.98 3.95 13.33
N ASN A 575 2.64 2.76 13.79
CA ASN A 575 1.46 2.47 14.63
C ASN A 575 1.63 2.88 16.12
N ASP A 576 2.40 3.91 16.43
CA ASP A 576 2.78 4.21 17.82
C ASP A 576 1.63 4.71 18.69
N VAL A 577 0.62 5.33 18.07
CA VAL A 577 -0.59 5.78 18.80
C VAL A 577 -1.80 5.42 17.94
N LYS A 578 -2.67 4.57 18.46
CA LYS A 578 -3.90 4.12 17.76
C LYS A 578 -4.74 5.32 17.28
N GLU A 579 -4.81 6.37 18.07
CA GLU A 579 -5.53 7.61 17.71
C GLU A 579 -4.91 8.34 16.49
N GLU A 580 -3.59 8.30 16.32
CA GLU A 580 -2.94 8.92 15.15
C GLU A 580 -3.25 8.15 13.88
N VAL A 581 -3.24 6.82 13.93
CA VAL A 581 -3.63 5.96 12.80
C VAL A 581 -5.09 6.20 12.43
N GLN A 582 -5.99 6.22 13.39
CA GLN A 582 -7.40 6.49 13.18
C GLN A 582 -7.64 7.88 12.56
N THR A 583 -6.95 8.90 13.09
CA THR A 583 -6.98 10.26 12.53
C THR A 583 -6.53 10.29 11.07
N MET A 584 -5.51 9.53 10.75
CA MET A 584 -4.97 9.47 9.38
C MET A 584 -5.85 8.70 8.42
N LEU A 585 -6.42 7.58 8.86
CA LEU A 585 -7.38 6.81 8.06
C LEU A 585 -8.58 7.69 7.72
N ALA A 586 -9.16 8.35 8.74
CA ALA A 586 -10.27 9.27 8.56
C ALA A 586 -9.92 10.44 7.62
N LEU A 587 -8.72 11.03 7.76
CA LEU A 587 -8.27 12.13 6.90
C LEU A 587 -8.03 11.68 5.45
N THR A 588 -7.42 10.52 5.26
CA THR A 588 -7.15 9.98 3.93
C THR A 588 -8.46 9.70 3.19
N LEU A 589 -9.42 9.09 3.89
CA LEU A 589 -10.75 8.83 3.35
C LEU A 589 -11.52 10.12 3.08
N ALA A 590 -11.51 11.08 4.01
CA ALA A 590 -12.16 12.38 3.83
C ALA A 590 -11.61 13.15 2.61
N LYS A 591 -10.30 13.11 2.38
CA LYS A 591 -9.67 13.74 1.19
C LYS A 591 -10.06 13.05 -0.12
N ALA A 592 -10.21 11.74 -0.09
CA ALA A 592 -10.60 10.96 -1.27
C ALA A 592 -12.08 11.20 -1.64
N ALA A 593 -12.97 11.26 -0.62
CA ALA A 593 -14.41 11.41 -0.79
C ALA A 593 -14.89 12.87 -0.89
N ALA A 594 -14.00 13.87 -0.73
CA ALA A 594 -14.41 15.26 -0.72
C ALA A 594 -14.85 15.76 -2.11
N ILE A 595 -15.83 16.67 -2.13
CA ILE A 595 -16.30 17.37 -3.31
C ILE A 595 -15.11 17.90 -4.11
N VAL A 596 -15.04 17.55 -5.40
CA VAL A 596 -13.94 18.02 -6.27
C VAL A 596 -14.10 19.49 -6.66
N TYR A 597 -12.99 20.17 -6.90
CA TYR A 597 -13.03 21.53 -7.41
C TYR A 597 -13.71 21.58 -8.80
N GLY A 598 -14.59 22.56 -8.99
CA GLY A 598 -15.37 22.71 -10.22
C GLY A 598 -16.77 22.09 -10.17
N GLN A 599 -17.08 21.28 -9.15
CA GLN A 599 -18.43 20.73 -8.97
C GLN A 599 -19.40 21.82 -8.57
N VAL A 600 -20.51 21.91 -9.31
CA VAL A 600 -21.61 22.85 -9.05
C VAL A 600 -22.51 22.24 -7.97
N LEU A 601 -22.80 23.03 -6.94
CA LEU A 601 -23.69 22.66 -5.83
C LEU A 601 -25.02 23.40 -5.95
N SER A 602 -26.11 22.72 -5.62
CA SER A 602 -27.41 23.34 -5.43
C SER A 602 -27.42 24.20 -4.14
N ASN A 603 -28.41 25.09 -4.00
CA ASN A 603 -28.54 25.92 -2.80
C ASN A 603 -28.74 25.08 -1.53
N GLU A 604 -29.46 23.97 -1.63
CA GLU A 604 -29.67 23.04 -0.51
C GLU A 604 -28.38 22.31 -0.12
N GLU A 605 -27.58 21.86 -1.10
CA GLU A 605 -26.29 21.24 -0.84
C GLU A 605 -25.30 22.23 -0.21
N MET A 606 -25.29 23.48 -0.67
CA MET A 606 -24.46 24.53 -0.06
C MET A 606 -24.87 24.81 1.39
N ALA A 607 -26.18 24.93 1.65
CA ALA A 607 -26.70 25.16 2.99
C ALA A 607 -26.34 23.98 3.92
N ASN A 608 -26.59 22.75 3.48
CA ASN A 608 -26.23 21.55 4.25
C ASN A 608 -24.74 21.45 4.53
N LEU A 609 -23.89 21.81 3.57
CA LEU A 609 -22.43 21.79 3.77
C LEU A 609 -22.00 22.84 4.78
N VAL A 610 -22.58 24.03 4.73
CA VAL A 610 -22.29 25.14 5.66
C VAL A 610 -22.75 24.78 7.08
N ASP A 611 -23.99 24.27 7.21
CA ASP A 611 -24.55 23.87 8.50
C ASP A 611 -23.73 22.75 9.17
N ASN A 612 -23.37 21.72 8.39
CA ASN A 612 -22.53 20.62 8.86
C ASN A 612 -21.11 21.10 9.22
N LEU A 613 -20.55 22.07 8.47
CA LEU A 613 -19.25 22.65 8.79
C LEU A 613 -19.28 23.37 10.16
N PHE A 614 -20.32 24.17 10.41
CA PHE A 614 -20.44 24.87 11.67
C PHE A 614 -20.84 23.97 12.86
N ALA A 615 -21.36 22.78 12.58
CA ALA A 615 -21.55 21.74 13.59
C ALA A 615 -20.21 21.07 14.00
N CYS A 616 -19.13 21.22 13.22
CA CYS A 616 -17.82 20.69 13.56
C CYS A 616 -17.13 21.48 14.68
N PRO A 617 -16.32 20.84 15.55
CA PRO A 617 -15.61 21.50 16.65
C PRO A 617 -14.65 22.62 16.20
N THR A 618 -14.05 22.49 15.02
CA THR A 618 -13.10 23.47 14.46
C THR A 618 -13.39 23.76 12.99
N PRO A 619 -14.39 24.61 12.67
CA PRO A 619 -14.80 24.86 11.28
C PRO A 619 -13.78 25.67 10.48
N ASN A 620 -12.87 26.39 11.14
CA ASN A 620 -11.95 27.32 10.48
C ASN A 620 -10.81 26.64 9.72
N TYR A 621 -10.42 25.42 10.14
CA TYR A 621 -9.28 24.71 9.60
C TYR A 621 -9.60 23.25 9.28
N THR A 622 -8.99 22.75 8.22
CA THR A 622 -8.95 21.30 7.96
C THR A 622 -8.10 20.59 9.01
N PRO A 623 -8.23 19.27 9.20
CA PRO A 623 -7.39 18.52 10.14
C PRO A 623 -5.88 18.63 9.87
N ASP A 624 -5.48 18.94 8.64
CA ASP A 624 -4.09 19.18 8.23
C ASP A 624 -3.68 20.66 8.27
N GLY A 625 -4.47 21.52 8.95
CA GLY A 625 -4.11 22.90 9.26
C GLY A 625 -4.36 23.92 8.14
N ARG A 626 -5.07 23.57 7.06
CA ARG A 626 -5.38 24.50 5.97
C ARG A 626 -6.63 25.32 6.31
N THR A 627 -6.63 26.60 5.97
CA THR A 627 -7.77 27.50 6.17
C THR A 627 -8.96 27.04 5.33
N VAL A 628 -10.13 26.89 5.97
CA VAL A 628 -11.41 26.49 5.34
C VAL A 628 -12.23 27.72 4.99
N LEU A 629 -12.34 28.68 5.90
CA LEU A 629 -13.15 29.89 5.74
C LEU A 629 -12.36 31.15 6.06
N SER A 630 -12.75 32.26 5.43
CA SER A 630 -12.21 33.59 5.67
C SER A 630 -13.35 34.61 5.55
N THR A 631 -13.30 35.66 6.36
CA THR A 631 -14.31 36.72 6.35
C THR A 631 -13.68 38.03 5.88
N ILE A 632 -14.27 38.66 4.87
CA ILE A 632 -13.96 40.01 4.42
C ILE A 632 -14.88 40.95 5.20
N LYS A 633 -14.32 41.83 5.99
CA LYS A 633 -15.10 42.77 6.79
C LYS A 633 -15.82 43.79 5.90
N GLU A 634 -16.97 44.24 6.34
CA GLU A 634 -17.76 45.27 5.65
C GLU A 634 -16.95 46.54 5.37
N GLU A 635 -16.15 46.98 6.36
CA GLU A 635 -15.23 48.13 6.23
C GLU A 635 -14.21 47.97 5.08
N ASP A 636 -13.75 46.75 4.82
CA ASP A 636 -12.78 46.49 3.75
C ASP A 636 -13.47 46.45 2.37
N ILE A 637 -14.73 46.02 2.34
CA ILE A 637 -15.56 46.11 1.15
C ILE A 637 -15.88 47.56 0.81
N GLU A 638 -16.28 48.37 1.82
CA GLU A 638 -16.56 49.82 1.65
C GLU A 638 -15.31 50.57 1.13
N LYS A 639 -14.13 50.27 1.65
CA LYS A 639 -12.86 50.86 1.16
C LYS A 639 -12.59 50.66 -0.33
N LEU A 640 -13.10 49.59 -0.91
CA LEU A 640 -12.95 49.34 -2.37
C LEU A 640 -13.76 50.35 -3.20
N PHE A 641 -14.82 50.95 -2.63
CA PHE A 641 -15.70 51.91 -3.30
C PHE A 641 -15.47 53.36 -2.79
N ALA A 642 -14.73 53.51 -1.69
CA ALA A 642 -14.33 54.85 -1.23
C ALA A 642 -13.25 55.40 -2.17
N ARG A 643 -13.60 56.49 -2.89
CA ARG A 643 -12.66 57.26 -3.74
C ARG A 643 -11.90 58.26 -2.89
#